data_100fa58d26b0813155c9599c1966a40a
#
_entry.id   100fa58d26b0813155c9599c1966a40a
#
_cell.length_a   1.000
_cell.length_b   1.000
_cell.length_c   1.000
_cell.angle_alpha   90.00
_cell.angle_beta   90.00
_cell.angle_gamma   90.00
#
_symmetry.space_group_name_H-M   'P 1'
#
loop_
_entity.id
_entity.type
_entity.pdbx_description
1 polymer ?
#
loop_
_entity_poly.entity_id
_entity_poly.type
_entity_poly.pdbx_seq_one_letter_code
_entity_poly.pdbx_strand_id
1 'polypeptide(L)'
;MRRLLPVSVLFVLALATSFVPTHAQNRLQPVSAMTGRPALELALRTLDTVGNVMMTTAHPDDENNALLAYYGHTKGFRTSLVTATRGEGGQNEIGPELFEALAVLRTEELAAVHKFDGAEQYFTRAVDFGYSFSVEETLAKWGKQEILGDYVRMIRIIRPDVIVGFVFDGEGGGQHHQTSSRLTAEAFRAAADPAAFPDQIKTGLKPWQPKKFYYTAGFGGPQGRGQALQGDGASSLFSFTGGESYDPLLGRTCNEIAGEARSMHKCQGMSQLLPLPGVSEGFGPPGGPRGYRLRDTVLPGGVNRPDAEMFDGVDTSLAGLVAYAGASPPAGLTAGLSRIVSAVADARAAVAARGSNAAVGPLANGLKAVRALQGDLGGMGLAEMAKYEIDLRLAQKVTQFEQTLVLAADVRLDAVANDGLVVGGQPVQVQIIAANRGDASVSLGGSLSGFTSATGDCVTATLAPKGARNCKMTAIVPVNARLTAAHFKYATDAARFILDPDVPPGLPFRLTPFVATVALTIGGEAASILVPVASRSEGNLYSGEKRAEMHVVPKFAVSATPEIVIVPASGGPRAARDVRVTVVNHSTGAATADVALQTPQGWRATPATHAVTFSREDEAATVKFTLSPPAPAALVAQVKLGGSRLTVSAVVREGGVTYAQGYQVVEYPHTTRRHVLRAPEVMVSVLDLKVKPNLTVGYVMGVGDDVPQALEQLGARAELLSEDQLAFGDLSRYEVIMTGVRAYERRADLRAYNQRLLDYARAGGTVVVNYNKFEFNEAQYGPYPGKVSSRRVTDENSTVRVLVPQHPVFTTPNKITEADWREWRQERGTYFFDKADPQYTDLVEFTEPFPYNQGPKLGALVEAKVGSGRWLYLGIGLWRQLPAGTDGAYRLMANILSLGGTAAPARPAPTPRGGR
;
A
#
# COMPACT_ATOMS: atom_id res chain seq x y z
N MET A 1 10.66 -17.57 74.83
CA MET A 1 11.02 -16.60 73.78
C MET A 1 11.97 -17.25 72.79
N ARG A 2 11.48 -17.83 71.75
CA ARG A 2 12.29 -18.33 70.65
C ARG A 2 11.62 -17.93 69.35
N ARG A 3 12.36 -17.21 68.57
CA ARG A 3 12.25 -16.61 67.28
C ARG A 3 11.42 -17.44 66.26
N LEU A 4 10.30 -16.89 65.83
CA LEU A 4 9.59 -17.23 64.62
C LEU A 4 9.74 -16.05 63.65
N LEU A 5 10.78 -16.11 62.82
CA LEU A 5 10.96 -15.29 61.64
C LEU A 5 12.10 -15.95 60.84
N PRO A 6 11.81 -16.71 59.83
CA PRO A 6 11.98 -16.26 58.45
C PRO A 6 11.18 -17.04 57.39
N VAL A 7 10.00 -17.59 57.66
CA VAL A 7 9.26 -18.34 56.63
C VAL A 7 8.43 -17.43 55.72
N SER A 8 8.02 -16.25 56.19
CA SER A 8 7.17 -15.34 55.39
C SER A 8 7.94 -14.59 54.32
N VAL A 9 9.26 -14.36 54.47
CA VAL A 9 10.06 -13.65 53.47
C VAL A 9 10.43 -14.53 52.29
N LEU A 10 10.59 -15.84 52.49
CA LEU A 10 10.85 -16.76 51.35
C LEU A 10 9.61 -17.01 50.47
N PHE A 11 8.41 -16.92 51.04
CA PHE A 11 7.17 -17.12 50.26
C PHE A 11 6.81 -15.90 49.40
N VAL A 12 7.17 -14.68 49.86
CA VAL A 12 7.01 -13.45 49.08
C VAL A 12 8.05 -13.34 47.95
N LEU A 13 9.28 -13.83 48.17
CA LEU A 13 10.29 -13.88 47.09
C LEU A 13 9.97 -14.97 46.04
N ALA A 14 9.38 -16.11 46.41
CA ALA A 14 8.99 -17.14 45.48
C ALA A 14 7.76 -16.76 44.62
N LEU A 15 6.86 -15.91 45.12
CA LEU A 15 5.77 -15.34 44.34
C LEU A 15 6.20 -14.17 43.43
N ALA A 16 7.25 -13.45 43.77
CA ALA A 16 7.78 -12.36 42.93
C ALA A 16 8.59 -12.87 41.72
N THR A 17 9.06 -14.11 41.72
CA THR A 17 9.78 -14.69 40.57
C THR A 17 8.89 -15.39 39.56
N SER A 18 7.57 -15.46 39.80
CA SER A 18 6.61 -16.14 38.91
C SER A 18 5.91 -15.19 37.92
N PHE A 19 6.07 -13.89 38.06
CA PHE A 19 5.68 -12.92 37.04
C PHE A 19 6.89 -12.60 36.13
N VAL A 20 7.29 -13.53 35.32
CA VAL A 20 7.96 -13.18 34.08
C VAL A 20 6.87 -12.47 33.26
N PRO A 21 6.97 -11.16 33.01
CA PRO A 21 6.05 -10.53 32.06
C PRO A 21 6.20 -11.34 30.75
N THR A 22 5.13 -12.00 30.33
CA THR A 22 5.07 -12.54 28.99
C THR A 22 5.12 -11.34 28.08
N HIS A 23 6.33 -10.96 27.69
CA HIS A 23 6.52 -10.01 26.62
C HIS A 23 5.79 -10.63 25.43
N ALA A 24 4.86 -9.91 24.85
CA ALA A 24 4.24 -10.30 23.60
C ALA A 24 5.37 -10.48 22.59
N GLN A 25 5.78 -11.74 22.36
CA GLN A 25 6.81 -12.04 21.40
C GLN A 25 6.22 -11.69 20.03
N ASN A 26 6.91 -10.80 19.30
CA ASN A 26 6.59 -10.56 17.91
C ASN A 26 6.87 -11.87 17.16
N ARG A 27 5.81 -12.57 16.76
CA ARG A 27 5.91 -13.86 16.04
C ARG A 27 6.26 -13.69 14.57
N LEU A 28 6.23 -12.46 14.05
CA LEU A 28 6.50 -12.19 12.64
C LEU A 28 7.96 -12.49 12.29
N GLN A 29 8.15 -13.43 11.37
CA GLN A 29 9.46 -13.88 10.93
C GLN A 29 9.52 -13.89 9.39
N PRO A 30 9.86 -12.76 8.75
CA PRO A 30 10.01 -12.70 7.31
C PRO A 30 11.02 -13.73 6.79
N VAL A 31 10.63 -14.51 5.77
CA VAL A 31 11.51 -15.51 5.16
C VAL A 31 12.72 -14.84 4.50
N SER A 32 12.51 -13.65 3.93
CA SER A 32 13.58 -12.84 3.33
C SER A 32 14.66 -12.38 4.33
N ALA A 33 14.37 -12.40 5.64
CA ALA A 33 15.33 -12.05 6.68
C ALA A 33 16.21 -13.23 7.13
N MET A 34 15.94 -14.44 6.64
CA MET A 34 16.74 -15.62 6.96
C MET A 34 18.16 -15.49 6.43
N THR A 35 19.09 -16.02 7.17
CA THR A 35 20.53 -16.04 6.85
C THR A 35 21.13 -17.41 7.15
N GLY A 36 22.38 -17.62 6.73
CA GLY A 36 23.11 -18.85 6.98
C GLY A 36 22.48 -20.06 6.27
N ARG A 37 22.47 -21.21 6.96
CA ARG A 37 22.03 -22.47 6.36
C ARG A 37 20.59 -22.45 5.84
N PRO A 38 19.58 -21.92 6.54
CA PRO A 38 18.21 -21.86 5.99
C PRO A 38 18.13 -21.08 4.67
N ALA A 39 18.76 -19.92 4.57
CA ALA A 39 18.80 -19.14 3.33
C ALA A 39 19.51 -19.90 2.20
N LEU A 40 20.62 -20.59 2.50
CA LEU A 40 21.34 -21.41 1.54
C LEU A 40 20.48 -22.57 1.02
N GLU A 41 19.79 -23.29 1.90
CA GLU A 41 18.95 -24.42 1.49
C GLU A 41 17.75 -23.99 0.64
N LEU A 42 17.15 -22.83 0.94
CA LEU A 42 16.11 -22.20 0.07
C LEU A 42 16.70 -21.86 -1.31
N ALA A 43 17.87 -21.22 -1.36
CA ALA A 43 18.55 -20.89 -2.61
C ALA A 43 18.91 -22.14 -3.43
N LEU A 44 19.30 -23.25 -2.78
CA LEU A 44 19.56 -24.53 -3.44
C LEU A 44 18.28 -25.11 -4.07
N ARG A 45 17.10 -24.94 -3.43
CA ARG A 45 15.81 -25.33 -4.05
C ARG A 45 15.57 -24.60 -5.35
N THR A 46 15.85 -23.29 -5.36
CA THR A 46 15.69 -22.44 -6.56
C THR A 46 16.64 -22.85 -7.69
N LEU A 47 17.83 -23.33 -7.40
CA LEU A 47 18.79 -23.80 -8.41
C LEU A 47 18.34 -25.07 -9.14
N ASP A 48 17.53 -25.93 -8.53
CA ASP A 48 17.08 -27.19 -9.11
C ASP A 48 16.01 -27.06 -10.19
N THR A 49 15.34 -25.93 -10.27
CA THR A 49 14.14 -25.77 -11.09
C THR A 49 14.17 -24.51 -11.94
N VAL A 50 13.41 -24.53 -13.02
CA VAL A 50 13.09 -23.36 -13.85
C VAL A 50 11.58 -23.04 -13.87
N GLY A 51 10.82 -23.70 -12.99
CA GLY A 51 9.37 -23.48 -12.88
C GLY A 51 9.02 -22.02 -12.55
N ASN A 52 7.98 -21.50 -13.18
CA ASN A 52 7.59 -20.11 -13.07
C ASN A 52 6.06 -19.98 -13.00
N VAL A 53 5.55 -19.41 -11.92
CA VAL A 53 4.12 -19.15 -11.73
C VAL A 53 3.86 -17.66 -11.61
N MET A 54 2.81 -17.19 -12.28
CA MET A 54 2.34 -15.81 -12.19
C MET A 54 0.90 -15.82 -11.68
N MET A 55 0.65 -15.11 -10.60
CA MET A 55 -0.70 -14.83 -10.13
C MET A 55 -1.16 -13.46 -10.62
N THR A 56 -2.44 -13.31 -10.96
CA THR A 56 -3.04 -12.03 -11.33
C THR A 56 -4.20 -11.69 -10.42
N THR A 57 -4.24 -10.43 -9.95
CA THR A 57 -5.24 -9.93 -9.02
C THR A 57 -5.71 -8.54 -9.40
N ALA A 58 -6.75 -8.02 -8.77
CA ALA A 58 -7.23 -6.67 -9.01
C ALA A 58 -6.60 -5.64 -8.06
N HIS A 59 -6.49 -5.98 -6.78
CA HIS A 59 -6.01 -5.07 -5.72
C HIS A 59 -4.94 -5.72 -4.86
N PRO A 60 -4.13 -4.93 -4.18
CA PRO A 60 -3.34 -5.41 -3.05
C PRO A 60 -4.26 -5.99 -1.98
N ASP A 61 -4.09 -7.26 -1.61
CA ASP A 61 -4.85 -8.11 -0.67
C ASP A 61 -5.60 -9.31 -1.28
N ASP A 62 -5.68 -9.36 -2.60
CA ASP A 62 -6.36 -10.45 -3.33
C ASP A 62 -5.49 -11.71 -3.49
N GLU A 63 -4.19 -11.59 -3.27
CA GLU A 63 -3.23 -12.66 -3.51
C GLU A 63 -3.44 -13.87 -2.60
N ASN A 64 -3.14 -15.06 -3.11
CA ASN A 64 -3.04 -16.27 -2.32
C ASN A 64 -1.58 -16.49 -1.86
N ASN A 65 -1.24 -15.90 -0.72
CA ASN A 65 0.12 -15.98 -0.17
C ASN A 65 0.55 -17.41 0.15
N ALA A 66 -0.38 -18.34 0.48
CA ALA A 66 -0.04 -19.75 0.70
C ALA A 66 0.40 -20.46 -0.59
N LEU A 67 -0.24 -20.12 -1.72
CA LEU A 67 0.14 -20.62 -3.04
C LEU A 67 1.52 -20.06 -3.44
N LEU A 68 1.73 -18.75 -3.27
CA LEU A 68 2.99 -18.09 -3.59
C LEU A 68 4.13 -18.65 -2.72
N ALA A 69 3.92 -18.78 -1.40
CA ALA A 69 4.89 -19.36 -0.48
C ALA A 69 5.21 -20.83 -0.82
N TYR A 70 4.20 -21.63 -1.16
CA TYR A 70 4.40 -23.04 -1.54
C TYR A 70 5.27 -23.19 -2.79
N TYR A 71 4.91 -22.51 -3.88
CA TYR A 71 5.70 -22.60 -5.09
C TYR A 71 7.05 -21.90 -4.94
N GLY A 72 7.12 -20.76 -4.26
CA GLY A 72 8.36 -20.02 -4.05
C GLY A 72 9.34 -20.74 -3.11
N HIS A 73 8.90 -21.03 -1.91
CA HIS A 73 9.81 -21.56 -0.88
C HIS A 73 9.92 -23.08 -0.90
N THR A 74 8.78 -23.80 -1.01
CA THR A 74 8.81 -25.28 -0.95
C THR A 74 9.27 -25.88 -2.26
N LYS A 75 8.75 -25.39 -3.41
CA LYS A 75 9.14 -25.91 -4.73
C LYS A 75 10.36 -25.20 -5.34
N GLY A 76 10.74 -24.04 -4.85
CA GLY A 76 11.85 -23.24 -5.39
C GLY A 76 11.55 -22.55 -6.73
N PHE A 77 10.27 -22.42 -7.12
CA PHE A 77 9.88 -21.79 -8.36
C PHE A 77 10.01 -20.27 -8.27
N ARG A 78 10.14 -19.62 -9.40
CA ARG A 78 9.92 -18.19 -9.50
C ARG A 78 8.43 -17.91 -9.36
N THR A 79 8.07 -17.05 -8.43
CA THR A 79 6.69 -16.60 -8.19
C THR A 79 6.55 -15.12 -8.45
N SER A 80 5.49 -14.73 -9.15
CA SER A 80 5.22 -13.34 -9.49
C SER A 80 3.75 -13.01 -9.25
N LEU A 81 3.49 -11.82 -8.73
CA LEU A 81 2.15 -11.26 -8.61
C LEU A 81 2.02 -10.06 -9.55
N VAL A 82 1.01 -10.07 -10.41
CA VAL A 82 0.63 -8.92 -11.25
C VAL A 82 -0.72 -8.40 -10.77
N THR A 83 -0.70 -7.28 -10.08
CA THR A 83 -1.91 -6.63 -9.57
C THR A 83 -2.39 -5.54 -10.53
N ALA A 84 -3.67 -5.52 -10.86
CA ALA A 84 -4.20 -4.54 -11.80
C ALA A 84 -4.01 -3.11 -11.32
N THR A 85 -4.43 -2.83 -10.09
CA THR A 85 -4.42 -1.50 -9.47
C THR A 85 -3.52 -1.46 -8.23
N ARG A 86 -3.27 -0.27 -7.70
CA ARG A 86 -2.55 -0.08 -6.44
C ARG A 86 -3.48 0.06 -5.23
N GLY A 87 -4.81 -0.08 -5.43
CA GLY A 87 -5.81 -0.06 -4.39
C GLY A 87 -6.13 1.32 -3.82
N GLU A 88 -5.82 2.39 -4.55
CA GLU A 88 -5.96 3.79 -4.16
C GLU A 88 -7.40 4.28 -4.00
N GLY A 89 -8.36 3.56 -4.59
CA GLY A 89 -9.79 3.80 -4.44
C GLY A 89 -10.41 3.12 -3.22
N GLY A 90 -9.63 2.32 -2.52
CA GLY A 90 -10.07 1.54 -1.37
C GLY A 90 -10.06 2.30 -0.05
N GLN A 91 -10.16 1.54 1.04
CA GLN A 91 -10.15 2.06 2.40
C GLN A 91 -8.73 2.19 2.95
N ASN A 92 -8.55 3.11 3.90
CA ASN A 92 -7.40 3.18 4.78
C ASN A 92 -7.87 3.15 6.24
N GLU A 93 -7.40 2.18 7.01
CA GLU A 93 -7.81 1.98 8.41
C GLU A 93 -6.75 2.42 9.41
N ILE A 94 -5.59 2.89 8.93
CA ILE A 94 -4.47 3.24 9.79
C ILE A 94 -4.02 4.70 9.66
N GLY A 95 -4.55 5.43 8.68
CA GLY A 95 -4.14 6.82 8.44
C GLY A 95 -5.06 7.59 7.51
N PRO A 96 -4.74 8.86 7.26
CA PRO A 96 -5.56 9.74 6.44
C PRO A 96 -5.25 9.64 4.93
N GLU A 97 -4.27 8.87 4.52
CA GLU A 97 -3.83 8.80 3.14
C GLU A 97 -4.98 8.40 2.22
N LEU A 98 -5.18 9.19 1.17
CA LEU A 98 -6.13 8.98 0.10
C LEU A 98 -5.40 9.05 -1.26
N PHE A 99 -5.99 8.50 -2.29
CA PHE A 99 -5.54 8.60 -3.68
C PHE A 99 -4.08 8.15 -3.86
N GLU A 100 -3.21 9.00 -4.40
CA GLU A 100 -1.81 8.66 -4.70
C GLU A 100 -1.01 8.22 -3.45
N ALA A 101 -1.22 8.87 -2.32
CA ALA A 101 -0.57 8.49 -1.08
C ALA A 101 -1.02 7.10 -0.59
N LEU A 102 -2.30 6.76 -0.77
CA LEU A 102 -2.82 5.42 -0.49
C LEU A 102 -2.28 4.39 -1.48
N ALA A 103 -2.14 4.74 -2.77
CA ALA A 103 -1.47 3.86 -3.75
C ALA A 103 -0.05 3.50 -3.31
N VAL A 104 0.72 4.49 -2.84
CA VAL A 104 2.07 4.30 -2.32
C VAL A 104 2.06 3.41 -1.07
N LEU A 105 1.16 3.68 -0.11
CA LEU A 105 1.04 2.89 1.12
C LEU A 105 0.72 1.43 0.83
N ARG A 106 -0.30 1.15 0.02
CA ARG A 106 -0.70 -0.22 -0.31
C ARG A 106 0.36 -0.97 -1.13
N THR A 107 1.10 -0.26 -1.99
CA THR A 107 2.25 -0.82 -2.70
C THR A 107 3.36 -1.23 -1.73
N GLU A 108 3.63 -0.42 -0.69
CA GLU A 108 4.59 -0.75 0.36
C GLU A 108 4.12 -1.91 1.25
N GLU A 109 2.82 -2.00 1.52
CA GLU A 109 2.25 -3.14 2.24
C GLU A 109 2.44 -4.44 1.46
N LEU A 110 2.23 -4.45 0.12
CA LEU A 110 2.57 -5.61 -0.71
C LEU A 110 4.07 -5.93 -0.68
N ALA A 111 4.94 -4.93 -0.71
CA ALA A 111 6.38 -5.18 -0.56
C ALA A 111 6.71 -5.80 0.80
N ALA A 112 5.98 -5.43 1.86
CA ALA A 112 6.11 -6.06 3.18
C ALA A 112 5.56 -7.50 3.19
N VAL A 113 4.44 -7.77 2.52
CA VAL A 113 3.86 -9.11 2.31
C VAL A 113 4.88 -10.05 1.65
N HIS A 114 5.51 -9.60 0.57
CA HIS A 114 6.44 -10.44 -0.19
C HIS A 114 7.77 -10.73 0.51
N LYS A 115 8.05 -10.07 1.63
CA LYS A 115 9.13 -10.52 2.54
C LYS A 115 8.85 -11.88 3.17
N PHE A 116 7.59 -12.31 3.19
CA PHE A 116 7.15 -13.60 3.74
C PHE A 116 6.96 -14.66 2.65
N ASP A 117 6.24 -14.36 1.58
CA ASP A 117 5.91 -15.34 0.54
C ASP A 117 6.93 -15.40 -0.62
N GLY A 118 7.81 -14.40 -0.75
CA GLY A 118 8.91 -14.37 -1.71
C GLY A 118 8.54 -14.02 -3.15
N ALA A 119 7.29 -13.59 -3.41
CA ALA A 119 6.88 -13.26 -4.76
C ALA A 119 7.47 -11.91 -5.26
N GLU A 120 7.65 -11.81 -6.57
CA GLU A 120 7.99 -10.57 -7.26
C GLU A 120 6.71 -9.79 -7.55
N GLN A 121 6.65 -8.49 -7.21
CA GLN A 121 5.48 -7.65 -7.45
C GLN A 121 5.56 -6.90 -8.76
N TYR A 122 4.46 -6.92 -9.52
CA TYR A 122 4.24 -6.10 -10.71
C TYR A 122 2.85 -5.47 -10.71
N PHE A 123 2.70 -4.34 -11.40
CA PHE A 123 1.43 -3.63 -11.57
C PHE A 123 1.12 -3.34 -13.03
N THR A 124 -0.17 -3.32 -13.38
CA THR A 124 -0.62 -2.65 -14.59
C THR A 124 -0.74 -1.14 -14.35
N ARG A 125 -1.22 -0.41 -15.35
CA ARG A 125 -1.51 1.03 -15.21
C ARG A 125 -2.93 1.32 -14.74
N ALA A 126 -3.76 0.32 -14.49
CA ALA A 126 -5.13 0.54 -14.04
C ALA A 126 -5.17 1.27 -12.69
N VAL A 127 -6.15 2.14 -12.54
CA VAL A 127 -6.45 2.88 -11.31
C VAL A 127 -7.64 2.23 -10.62
N ASP A 128 -7.54 2.03 -9.32
CA ASP A 128 -8.70 1.68 -8.49
C ASP A 128 -9.59 2.92 -8.32
N PHE A 129 -10.69 2.94 -9.03
CA PHE A 129 -11.68 4.03 -8.95
C PHE A 129 -12.78 3.74 -7.91
N GLY A 130 -12.56 2.79 -7.02
CA GLY A 130 -13.52 2.37 -6.00
C GLY A 130 -14.42 1.24 -6.49
N TYR A 131 -15.69 1.25 -6.10
CA TYR A 131 -16.61 0.17 -6.45
C TYR A 131 -17.08 0.29 -7.90
N SER A 132 -17.07 -0.83 -8.64
CA SER A 132 -17.66 -0.95 -9.97
C SER A 132 -18.86 -1.90 -9.96
N PHE A 133 -19.86 -1.61 -10.78
CA PHE A 133 -21.09 -2.42 -10.91
C PHE A 133 -21.03 -3.44 -12.03
N SER A 134 -20.09 -3.30 -12.97
CA SER A 134 -19.95 -4.25 -14.08
C SER A 134 -18.52 -4.32 -14.63
N VAL A 135 -18.23 -5.44 -15.26
CA VAL A 135 -16.99 -5.63 -16.01
C VAL A 135 -16.89 -4.64 -17.17
N GLU A 136 -18.00 -4.33 -17.84
CA GLU A 136 -18.08 -3.38 -18.96
C GLU A 136 -17.74 -1.97 -18.50
N GLU A 137 -18.24 -1.53 -17.35
CA GLU A 137 -17.87 -0.26 -16.73
C GLU A 137 -16.37 -0.20 -16.47
N THR A 138 -15.83 -1.25 -15.85
CA THR A 138 -14.41 -1.32 -15.51
C THR A 138 -13.53 -1.27 -16.77
N LEU A 139 -13.89 -2.06 -17.81
CA LEU A 139 -13.17 -2.07 -19.08
C LEU A 139 -13.21 -0.70 -19.78
N ALA A 140 -14.35 0.00 -19.71
CA ALA A 140 -14.49 1.33 -20.30
C ALA A 140 -13.61 2.37 -19.57
N LYS A 141 -13.63 2.37 -18.23
CA LYS A 141 -12.85 3.31 -17.42
C LYS A 141 -11.34 3.04 -17.49
N TRP A 142 -10.92 1.78 -17.47
CA TRP A 142 -9.52 1.40 -17.56
C TRP A 142 -8.95 1.52 -18.98
N GLY A 143 -9.79 1.38 -20.02
CA GLY A 143 -9.34 1.21 -21.39
C GLY A 143 -8.90 -0.24 -21.63
N LYS A 144 -9.82 -1.04 -22.24
CA LYS A 144 -9.60 -2.48 -22.44
C LYS A 144 -8.26 -2.81 -23.09
N GLN A 145 -7.93 -2.12 -24.20
CA GLN A 145 -6.74 -2.46 -25.00
C GLN A 145 -5.45 -2.11 -24.25
N GLU A 146 -5.44 -1.01 -23.52
CA GLU A 146 -4.27 -0.55 -22.78
C GLU A 146 -3.92 -1.50 -21.64
N ILE A 147 -4.93 -1.94 -20.86
CA ILE A 147 -4.65 -2.83 -19.72
C ILE A 147 -4.45 -4.28 -20.19
N LEU A 148 -5.13 -4.72 -21.24
CA LEU A 148 -4.81 -5.99 -21.90
C LEU A 148 -3.34 -5.99 -22.39
N GLY A 149 -2.89 -4.89 -22.99
CA GLY A 149 -1.49 -4.72 -23.41
C GLY A 149 -0.50 -4.78 -22.26
N ASP A 150 -0.88 -4.29 -21.09
CA ASP A 150 -0.05 -4.40 -19.88
C ASP A 150 0.08 -5.86 -19.42
N TYR A 151 -1.02 -6.63 -19.35
CA TYR A 151 -0.97 -8.05 -19.03
C TYR A 151 -0.14 -8.85 -20.04
N VAL A 152 -0.33 -8.60 -21.35
CA VAL A 152 0.47 -9.23 -22.40
C VAL A 152 1.96 -8.93 -22.22
N ARG A 153 2.30 -7.70 -21.89
CA ARG A 153 3.68 -7.27 -21.60
C ARG A 153 4.27 -8.01 -20.40
N MET A 154 3.49 -8.12 -19.30
CA MET A 154 3.95 -8.83 -18.11
C MET A 154 4.17 -10.32 -18.42
N ILE A 155 3.27 -10.98 -19.15
CA ILE A 155 3.46 -12.37 -19.57
C ILE A 155 4.73 -12.52 -20.42
N ARG A 156 5.00 -11.61 -21.35
CA ARG A 156 6.22 -11.62 -22.18
C ARG A 156 7.50 -11.35 -21.42
N ILE A 157 7.44 -10.57 -20.31
CA ILE A 157 8.60 -10.28 -19.44
C ILE A 157 8.83 -11.43 -18.45
N ILE A 158 7.79 -11.85 -17.75
CA ILE A 158 7.85 -12.85 -16.67
C ILE A 158 8.04 -14.25 -17.24
N ARG A 159 7.41 -14.56 -18.37
CA ARG A 159 7.40 -15.87 -19.06
C ARG A 159 6.91 -17.00 -18.16
N PRO A 160 5.73 -16.87 -17.53
CA PRO A 160 5.21 -17.89 -16.63
C PRO A 160 4.87 -19.18 -17.38
N ASP A 161 5.04 -20.33 -16.72
CA ASP A 161 4.54 -21.62 -17.20
C ASP A 161 3.05 -21.76 -16.87
N VAL A 162 2.66 -21.33 -15.68
CA VAL A 162 1.30 -21.37 -15.17
C VAL A 162 0.87 -19.96 -14.73
N ILE A 163 -0.35 -19.60 -15.13
CA ILE A 163 -0.99 -18.38 -14.65
C ILE A 163 -2.18 -18.74 -13.76
N VAL A 164 -2.36 -18.00 -12.68
CA VAL A 164 -3.48 -18.17 -11.74
C VAL A 164 -4.20 -16.83 -11.60
N GLY A 165 -5.44 -16.74 -12.13
CA GLY A 165 -6.32 -15.59 -11.93
C GLY A 165 -7.11 -15.70 -10.63
N PHE A 166 -7.64 -14.57 -10.17
CA PHE A 166 -8.33 -14.50 -8.89
C PHE A 166 -9.73 -15.11 -8.92
N VAL A 167 -10.66 -14.53 -9.69
CA VAL A 167 -12.05 -15.05 -9.87
C VAL A 167 -12.46 -14.89 -11.32
N PHE A 168 -13.44 -15.68 -11.79
CA PHE A 168 -13.95 -15.55 -13.14
C PHE A 168 -15.34 -14.91 -13.16
N ASP A 169 -15.80 -14.48 -14.36
CA ASP A 169 -17.10 -13.85 -14.58
C ASP A 169 -18.23 -14.65 -13.94
N GLY A 170 -19.08 -13.97 -13.15
CA GLY A 170 -20.26 -14.55 -12.52
C GLY A 170 -19.99 -15.41 -11.28
N GLU A 171 -18.73 -15.64 -10.90
CA GLU A 171 -18.38 -16.49 -9.76
C GLU A 171 -18.17 -15.72 -8.44
N GLY A 172 -18.53 -14.44 -8.41
CA GLY A 172 -18.42 -13.59 -7.22
C GLY A 172 -17.21 -12.66 -7.23
N GLY A 173 -16.92 -12.05 -6.08
CA GLY A 173 -15.95 -10.96 -6.00
C GLY A 173 -16.49 -9.65 -6.59
N GLY A 174 -15.68 -8.58 -6.58
CA GLY A 174 -15.99 -7.31 -7.22
C GLY A 174 -15.72 -7.33 -8.73
N GLN A 175 -16.21 -6.32 -9.43
CA GLN A 175 -16.08 -6.27 -10.89
C GLN A 175 -14.65 -6.03 -11.37
N HIS A 176 -13.83 -5.33 -10.59
CA HIS A 176 -12.39 -5.23 -10.87
C HIS A 176 -11.72 -6.61 -10.88
N HIS A 177 -12.08 -7.50 -9.94
CA HIS A 177 -11.57 -8.86 -9.87
C HIS A 177 -11.92 -9.67 -11.11
N GLN A 178 -13.20 -9.65 -11.52
CA GLN A 178 -13.67 -10.34 -12.71
C GLN A 178 -13.02 -9.77 -13.98
N THR A 179 -12.86 -8.44 -14.05
CA THR A 179 -12.21 -7.77 -15.18
C THR A 179 -10.73 -8.15 -15.29
N SER A 180 -10.00 -8.16 -14.17
CA SER A 180 -8.61 -8.61 -14.13
C SER A 180 -8.47 -10.04 -14.65
N SER A 181 -9.32 -10.96 -14.21
CA SER A 181 -9.30 -12.36 -14.67
C SER A 181 -9.69 -12.51 -16.12
N ARG A 182 -10.68 -11.73 -16.62
CA ARG A 182 -11.07 -11.72 -18.05
C ARG A 182 -9.92 -11.23 -18.92
N LEU A 183 -9.26 -10.13 -18.55
CA LEU A 183 -8.10 -9.60 -19.29
C LEU A 183 -6.91 -10.56 -19.24
N THR A 184 -6.70 -11.26 -18.13
CA THR A 184 -5.68 -12.30 -18.01
C THR A 184 -5.95 -13.47 -18.96
N ALA A 185 -7.21 -13.92 -19.07
CA ALA A 185 -7.60 -14.99 -19.99
C ALA A 185 -7.38 -14.59 -21.45
N GLU A 186 -7.71 -13.35 -21.84
CA GLU A 186 -7.40 -12.84 -23.18
C GLU A 186 -5.88 -12.74 -23.40
N ALA A 187 -5.13 -12.24 -22.40
CA ALA A 187 -3.69 -12.10 -22.48
C ALA A 187 -2.94 -13.45 -22.57
N PHE A 188 -3.49 -14.52 -22.00
CA PHE A 188 -2.91 -15.87 -22.05
C PHE A 188 -2.61 -16.33 -23.50
N ARG A 189 -3.53 -16.05 -24.44
CA ARG A 189 -3.35 -16.37 -25.86
C ARG A 189 -2.66 -15.24 -26.60
N ALA A 190 -3.02 -13.99 -26.33
CA ALA A 190 -2.47 -12.84 -27.04
C ALA A 190 -0.95 -12.68 -26.83
N ALA A 191 -0.40 -13.11 -25.70
CA ALA A 191 1.04 -12.99 -25.44
C ALA A 191 1.89 -13.87 -26.37
N ALA A 192 1.32 -14.95 -26.90
CA ALA A 192 1.97 -15.83 -27.87
C ALA A 192 1.92 -15.31 -29.30
N ASP A 193 0.97 -14.43 -29.61
CA ASP A 193 0.78 -13.88 -30.94
C ASP A 193 1.70 -12.65 -31.17
N PRO A 194 2.68 -12.73 -32.07
CA PRO A 194 3.54 -11.59 -32.37
C PRO A 194 2.80 -10.42 -33.03
N ALA A 195 1.62 -10.64 -33.62
CA ALA A 195 0.78 -9.58 -34.18
C ALA A 195 -0.01 -8.83 -33.10
N ALA A 196 -0.25 -9.43 -31.95
CA ALA A 196 -0.86 -8.76 -30.81
C ALA A 196 0.16 -7.85 -30.14
N PHE A 197 -0.16 -6.56 -30.02
CA PHE A 197 0.72 -5.54 -29.45
C PHE A 197 2.13 -5.52 -30.08
N PRO A 198 2.24 -5.28 -31.39
CA PRO A 198 3.51 -5.39 -32.16
C PRO A 198 4.60 -4.43 -31.65
N ASP A 199 4.22 -3.32 -31.03
CA ASP A 199 5.20 -2.38 -30.47
C ASP A 199 6.02 -2.98 -29.33
N GLN A 200 5.45 -3.92 -28.57
CA GLN A 200 6.21 -4.66 -27.56
C GLN A 200 7.28 -5.56 -28.21
N ILE A 201 6.98 -6.14 -29.36
CA ILE A 201 7.95 -6.96 -30.12
C ILE A 201 9.07 -6.08 -30.69
N LYS A 202 8.72 -4.89 -31.24
CA LYS A 202 9.70 -3.92 -31.74
C LYS A 202 10.66 -3.44 -30.65
N THR A 203 10.21 -3.38 -29.38
CA THR A 203 11.06 -3.03 -28.23
C THR A 203 11.94 -4.18 -27.73
N GLY A 204 11.90 -5.34 -28.39
CA GLY A 204 12.77 -6.49 -28.11
C GLY A 204 12.11 -7.63 -27.32
N LEU A 205 10.88 -7.46 -26.83
CA LEU A 205 10.17 -8.56 -26.18
C LEU A 205 9.88 -9.68 -27.18
N LYS A 206 9.87 -10.91 -26.70
CA LYS A 206 9.55 -12.08 -27.54
C LYS A 206 8.19 -12.65 -27.13
N PRO A 207 7.42 -13.22 -28.09
CA PRO A 207 6.18 -13.93 -27.79
C PRO A 207 6.39 -15.03 -26.75
N TRP A 208 5.39 -15.28 -25.91
CA TRP A 208 5.42 -16.34 -24.93
C TRP A 208 4.04 -16.97 -24.76
N GLN A 209 3.97 -18.31 -24.83
CA GLN A 209 2.75 -19.07 -24.54
C GLN A 209 2.88 -19.80 -23.21
N PRO A 210 2.20 -19.30 -22.15
CA PRO A 210 2.05 -20.05 -20.91
C PRO A 210 1.36 -21.39 -21.18
N LYS A 211 1.58 -22.40 -20.33
CA LYS A 211 1.04 -23.76 -20.55
C LYS A 211 -0.37 -23.92 -20.03
N LYS A 212 -0.66 -23.30 -18.88
CA LYS A 212 -1.97 -23.42 -18.22
C LYS A 212 -2.40 -22.10 -17.63
N PHE A 213 -3.73 -21.88 -17.64
CA PHE A 213 -4.38 -20.79 -16.94
C PHE A 213 -5.46 -21.34 -16.01
N TYR A 214 -5.27 -21.12 -14.73
CA TYR A 214 -6.24 -21.43 -13.67
C TYR A 214 -6.89 -20.16 -13.12
N TYR A 215 -8.07 -20.32 -12.51
CA TYR A 215 -8.68 -19.30 -11.66
C TYR A 215 -9.23 -19.92 -10.38
N THR A 216 -9.37 -19.09 -9.32
CA THR A 216 -9.90 -19.53 -8.04
C THR A 216 -11.39 -19.81 -8.16
N ALA A 217 -11.82 -21.00 -7.78
CA ALA A 217 -13.23 -21.42 -7.79
C ALA A 217 -13.87 -21.17 -6.42
N GLY A 218 -15.13 -20.73 -6.40
CA GLY A 218 -15.94 -20.68 -5.17
C GLY A 218 -15.73 -19.45 -4.30
N PHE A 219 -15.28 -18.33 -4.84
CA PHE A 219 -15.19 -17.04 -4.15
C PHE A 219 -16.57 -16.35 -4.12
N GLY A 220 -17.55 -16.98 -3.49
CA GLY A 220 -18.89 -16.42 -3.28
C GLY A 220 -19.21 -16.37 -1.79
N GLY A 221 -19.87 -15.29 -1.34
CA GLY A 221 -20.39 -15.16 0.03
C GLY A 221 -21.34 -16.31 0.41
N PRO A 222 -21.96 -16.28 1.60
CA PRO A 222 -22.82 -17.37 2.10
C PRO A 222 -23.92 -17.87 1.14
N GLN A 223 -24.31 -17.02 0.17
CA GLN A 223 -25.30 -17.36 -0.85
C GLN A 223 -24.73 -18.05 -2.09
N GLY A 224 -23.40 -18.01 -2.32
CA GLY A 224 -22.72 -18.61 -3.48
C GLY A 224 -22.09 -19.98 -3.22
N ARG A 225 -22.03 -20.42 -1.98
CA ARG A 225 -21.31 -21.65 -1.57
C ARG A 225 -21.83 -22.96 -2.16
N GLY A 226 -23.00 -22.99 -2.76
CA GLY A 226 -23.58 -24.21 -3.32
C GLY A 226 -23.77 -24.20 -4.84
N GLN A 227 -23.78 -23.05 -5.49
CA GLN A 227 -24.08 -22.95 -6.92
C GLN A 227 -22.83 -22.88 -7.81
N ALA A 228 -21.71 -22.33 -7.32
CA ALA A 228 -20.47 -22.23 -8.09
C ALA A 228 -19.82 -23.58 -8.42
N LEU A 229 -20.18 -24.64 -7.70
CA LEU A 229 -19.72 -26.02 -7.98
C LEU A 229 -20.58 -26.76 -9.02
N GLN A 230 -21.70 -26.21 -9.48
CA GLN A 230 -22.64 -26.85 -10.42
C GLN A 230 -22.65 -26.26 -11.83
N GLY A 231 -21.91 -25.17 -12.11
CA GLY A 231 -21.80 -24.55 -13.42
C GLY A 231 -20.82 -25.32 -14.31
N ASP A 232 -21.26 -25.77 -15.47
CA ASP A 232 -20.52 -26.39 -16.58
C ASP A 232 -19.68 -27.61 -16.22
N GLY A 233 -20.32 -28.73 -16.11
CA GLY A 233 -19.87 -30.08 -15.71
C GLY A 233 -18.66 -30.69 -16.42
N ALA A 234 -17.68 -29.93 -16.89
CA ALA A 234 -16.59 -30.47 -17.70
C ALA A 234 -15.16 -30.10 -17.27
N SER A 235 -14.92 -29.04 -16.48
CA SER A 235 -13.56 -28.72 -16.06
C SER A 235 -13.22 -29.32 -14.71
N SER A 236 -12.08 -30.02 -14.61
CA SER A 236 -11.61 -30.60 -13.37
C SER A 236 -11.33 -29.53 -12.33
N LEU A 237 -11.94 -29.67 -11.15
CA LEU A 237 -11.62 -28.86 -9.98
C LEU A 237 -10.33 -29.40 -9.34
N PHE A 238 -9.29 -28.62 -9.32
CA PHE A 238 -8.06 -28.90 -8.61
C PHE A 238 -8.15 -28.36 -7.17
N SER A 239 -7.91 -29.19 -6.19
CA SER A 239 -7.83 -28.78 -4.78
C SER A 239 -6.40 -28.51 -4.38
N PHE A 240 -6.07 -27.25 -4.15
CA PHE A 240 -4.73 -26.87 -3.68
C PHE A 240 -4.56 -27.21 -2.19
N THR A 241 -3.74 -28.19 -1.91
CA THR A 241 -3.41 -28.66 -0.55
C THR A 241 -2.04 -28.16 -0.07
N GLY A 242 -1.25 -27.51 -0.93
CA GLY A 242 0.09 -27.03 -0.62
C GLY A 242 0.16 -26.06 0.55
N GLY A 243 -0.95 -25.37 0.88
CA GLY A 243 -1.04 -24.51 2.04
C GLY A 243 -0.81 -25.23 3.38
N GLU A 244 -1.26 -26.48 3.49
CA GLU A 244 -1.08 -27.32 4.68
C GLU A 244 0.33 -27.95 4.76
N SER A 245 1.14 -27.79 3.72
CA SER A 245 2.48 -28.35 3.66
C SER A 245 3.36 -27.74 4.74
N TYR A 246 3.79 -28.54 5.70
CA TYR A 246 4.79 -28.16 6.68
C TYR A 246 6.18 -28.21 6.07
N ASP A 247 6.90 -27.10 6.12
CA ASP A 247 8.29 -27.04 5.69
C ASP A 247 9.21 -27.10 6.91
N PRO A 248 9.95 -28.22 7.11
CA PRO A 248 10.81 -28.37 8.28
C PRO A 248 11.99 -27.39 8.31
N LEU A 249 12.39 -26.83 7.15
CA LEU A 249 13.41 -25.80 7.08
C LEU A 249 12.90 -24.47 7.63
N LEU A 250 11.63 -24.12 7.32
CA LEU A 250 10.98 -22.89 7.76
C LEU A 250 10.33 -23.05 9.14
N GLY A 251 10.06 -24.29 9.59
CA GLY A 251 9.37 -24.58 10.84
C GLY A 251 7.90 -24.17 10.86
N ARG A 252 7.29 -24.00 9.69
CA ARG A 252 5.93 -23.47 9.49
C ARG A 252 5.26 -24.12 8.28
N THR A 253 3.93 -24.13 8.27
CA THR A 253 3.16 -24.40 7.07
C THR A 253 3.11 -23.16 6.15
N CYS A 254 2.80 -23.38 4.88
CA CYS A 254 2.59 -22.25 3.97
C CYS A 254 1.38 -21.38 4.37
N ASN A 255 0.36 -21.96 5.03
CA ASN A 255 -0.77 -21.18 5.58
C ASN A 255 -0.34 -20.31 6.76
N GLU A 256 0.56 -20.76 7.63
CA GLU A 256 1.11 -19.90 8.69
C GLU A 256 1.91 -18.73 8.11
N ILE A 257 2.75 -18.99 7.10
CA ILE A 257 3.49 -17.95 6.37
C ILE A 257 2.51 -16.95 5.71
N ALA A 258 1.45 -17.48 5.08
CA ALA A 258 0.42 -16.66 4.44
C ALA A 258 -0.32 -15.76 5.43
N GLY A 259 -0.62 -16.27 6.63
CA GLY A 259 -1.25 -15.48 7.69
C GLY A 259 -0.35 -14.33 8.16
N GLU A 260 0.94 -14.61 8.36
CA GLU A 260 1.92 -13.56 8.69
C GLU A 260 2.05 -12.52 7.57
N ALA A 261 2.15 -12.96 6.32
CA ALA A 261 2.21 -12.10 5.13
C ALA A 261 0.99 -11.18 5.07
N ARG A 262 -0.20 -11.77 5.11
CA ARG A 262 -1.47 -11.06 4.99
C ARG A 262 -1.69 -10.03 6.10
N SER A 263 -1.15 -10.25 7.30
CA SER A 263 -1.22 -9.30 8.40
C SER A 263 -0.50 -7.97 8.11
N MET A 264 0.28 -7.89 7.03
CA MET A 264 0.94 -6.66 6.58
C MET A 264 -0.01 -5.70 5.86
N HIS A 265 -1.17 -6.16 5.34
CA HIS A 265 -2.21 -5.30 4.79
C HIS A 265 -2.99 -4.56 5.88
N LYS A 266 -2.30 -3.75 6.66
CA LYS A 266 -2.86 -3.07 7.84
C LYS A 266 -3.85 -1.97 7.47
N CYS A 267 -3.59 -1.24 6.39
CA CYS A 267 -4.52 -0.21 5.92
C CYS A 267 -5.87 -0.78 5.44
N GLN A 268 -5.93 -2.08 5.20
CA GLN A 268 -7.14 -2.79 4.80
C GLN A 268 -7.81 -3.54 5.96
N GLY A 269 -7.25 -3.45 7.18
CA GLY A 269 -7.78 -4.10 8.37
C GLY A 269 -7.69 -5.62 8.32
N MET A 270 -6.75 -6.17 7.54
CA MET A 270 -6.59 -7.62 7.42
C MET A 270 -6.22 -8.25 8.76
N SER A 271 -6.53 -9.52 8.92
CA SER A 271 -6.39 -10.26 10.18
C SER A 271 -5.05 -9.99 10.87
N GLN A 272 -5.10 -9.46 12.08
CA GLN A 272 -3.93 -9.22 12.92
C GLN A 272 -3.65 -10.42 13.86
N LEU A 273 -4.60 -11.34 13.98
CA LEU A 273 -4.39 -12.59 14.70
C LEU A 273 -3.72 -13.58 13.75
N LEU A 274 -2.53 -14.03 14.14
CA LEU A 274 -1.80 -15.02 13.36
C LEU A 274 -2.44 -16.41 13.52
N PRO A 275 -2.39 -17.25 12.48
CA PRO A 275 -2.89 -18.61 12.56
C PRO A 275 -2.28 -19.41 13.70
N LEU A 276 -3.09 -20.21 14.35
CA LEU A 276 -2.61 -21.17 15.34
C LEU A 276 -2.13 -22.43 14.63
N PRO A 277 -1.07 -23.10 15.13
CA PRO A 277 -0.61 -24.35 14.54
C PRO A 277 -1.74 -25.38 14.42
N GLY A 278 -1.91 -25.95 13.21
CA GLY A 278 -2.96 -26.93 12.95
C GLY A 278 -4.38 -26.36 12.77
N VAL A 279 -4.52 -25.03 12.79
CA VAL A 279 -5.78 -24.33 12.48
C VAL A 279 -5.59 -23.55 11.20
N SER A 280 -6.27 -23.96 10.13
CA SER A 280 -6.23 -23.21 8.88
C SER A 280 -7.18 -22.01 8.97
N GLU A 281 -6.62 -20.86 9.27
CA GLU A 281 -7.29 -19.56 9.18
C GLU A 281 -6.94 -18.91 7.83
N GLY A 282 -7.32 -19.55 6.73
CA GLY A 282 -7.13 -19.00 5.39
C GLY A 282 -8.38 -18.30 4.86
N PHE A 283 -8.23 -17.47 3.83
CA PHE A 283 -9.33 -16.97 3.00
C PHE A 283 -10.07 -18.14 2.35
N GLY A 284 -11.12 -18.56 2.95
CA GLY A 284 -11.96 -19.67 2.54
C GLY A 284 -12.78 -20.18 3.73
N PRO A 285 -13.72 -21.10 3.54
CA PRO A 285 -14.38 -21.71 4.67
C PRO A 285 -13.33 -22.34 5.59
N PRO A 286 -13.44 -22.16 6.92
CA PRO A 286 -12.51 -22.76 7.85
C PRO A 286 -12.30 -24.23 7.51
N GLY A 287 -11.04 -24.64 7.24
CA GLY A 287 -10.68 -26.04 7.06
C GLY A 287 -10.84 -26.66 5.68
N GLY A 288 -11.03 -25.87 4.61
CA GLY A 288 -11.14 -26.43 3.25
C GLY A 288 -10.01 -26.03 2.31
N PRO A 289 -9.50 -26.95 1.47
CA PRO A 289 -8.56 -26.59 0.40
C PRO A 289 -9.20 -25.64 -0.58
N ARG A 290 -8.43 -24.65 -1.09
CA ARG A 290 -8.91 -23.76 -2.15
C ARG A 290 -9.02 -24.54 -3.46
N GLY A 291 -10.19 -24.47 -4.11
CA GLY A 291 -10.39 -25.01 -5.43
C GLY A 291 -9.89 -24.05 -6.52
N TYR A 292 -9.28 -24.64 -7.54
CA TYR A 292 -8.90 -23.94 -8.77
C TYR A 292 -9.47 -24.69 -9.98
N ARG A 293 -9.92 -23.93 -10.97
CA ARG A 293 -10.39 -24.52 -12.24
C ARG A 293 -9.41 -24.20 -13.35
N LEU A 294 -9.05 -25.22 -14.14
CA LEU A 294 -8.27 -25.03 -15.35
C LEU A 294 -9.18 -24.37 -16.42
N ARG A 295 -8.88 -23.12 -16.75
CA ARG A 295 -9.69 -22.32 -17.69
C ARG A 295 -9.22 -22.47 -19.12
N ASP A 296 -7.89 -22.56 -19.32
CA ASP A 296 -7.29 -22.71 -20.65
C ASP A 296 -5.94 -23.41 -20.54
N THR A 297 -5.58 -24.16 -21.58
CA THR A 297 -4.30 -24.85 -21.67
C THR A 297 -3.90 -25.14 -23.10
N VAL A 298 -2.60 -25.22 -23.35
CA VAL A 298 -2.04 -25.71 -24.62
C VAL A 298 -1.54 -27.15 -24.52
N LEU A 299 -1.69 -27.79 -23.36
CA LEU A 299 -1.27 -29.15 -23.14
C LEU A 299 -2.31 -30.16 -23.64
N PRO A 300 -1.89 -31.38 -24.02
CA PRO A 300 -2.81 -32.45 -24.42
C PRO A 300 -3.86 -32.75 -23.35
N GLY A 301 -5.07 -33.10 -23.78
CA GLY A 301 -6.22 -33.39 -22.91
C GLY A 301 -7.10 -32.15 -22.62
N GLY A 302 -6.65 -30.94 -23.01
CA GLY A 302 -7.43 -29.72 -22.83
C GLY A 302 -7.78 -29.45 -21.38
N VAL A 303 -8.88 -28.68 -21.14
CA VAL A 303 -9.30 -28.28 -19.79
C VAL A 303 -9.87 -29.41 -18.93
N ASN A 304 -10.14 -30.58 -19.53
CA ASN A 304 -10.70 -31.74 -18.82
C ASN A 304 -9.63 -32.72 -18.29
N ARG A 305 -8.35 -32.37 -18.44
CA ARG A 305 -7.25 -33.19 -17.95
C ARG A 305 -7.31 -33.34 -16.41
N PRO A 306 -7.07 -34.54 -15.89
CA PRO A 306 -7.12 -34.79 -14.45
C PRO A 306 -5.77 -34.40 -13.81
N ASP A 307 -5.56 -33.11 -13.53
CA ASP A 307 -4.34 -32.66 -12.86
C ASP A 307 -4.44 -32.92 -11.35
N ALA A 308 -3.43 -33.54 -10.79
CA ALA A 308 -3.23 -33.68 -9.36
C ALA A 308 -2.43 -32.51 -8.78
N GLU A 309 -1.60 -31.86 -9.62
CA GLU A 309 -0.80 -30.67 -9.30
C GLU A 309 -0.93 -29.65 -10.44
N MET A 310 -0.83 -28.35 -10.13
CA MET A 310 -0.96 -27.29 -11.16
C MET A 310 0.06 -27.42 -12.29
N PHE A 311 1.23 -27.97 -11.99
CA PHE A 311 2.32 -28.13 -12.95
C PHE A 311 2.34 -29.49 -13.65
N ASP A 312 1.32 -30.34 -13.48
CA ASP A 312 1.26 -31.63 -14.16
C ASP A 312 1.34 -31.46 -15.68
N GLY A 313 2.28 -32.19 -16.29
CA GLY A 313 2.59 -32.07 -17.73
C GLY A 313 3.47 -30.89 -18.12
N VAL A 314 4.00 -30.15 -17.15
CA VAL A 314 5.01 -29.09 -17.37
C VAL A 314 6.31 -29.56 -16.73
N ASP A 315 7.34 -29.74 -17.55
CA ASP A 315 8.68 -30.06 -17.03
C ASP A 315 9.33 -28.77 -16.49
N THR A 316 9.47 -28.69 -15.19
CA THR A 316 10.07 -27.56 -14.46
C THR A 316 11.52 -27.81 -14.08
N SER A 317 12.09 -28.96 -14.47
CA SER A 317 13.48 -29.29 -14.18
C SER A 317 14.45 -28.46 -15.03
N LEU A 318 15.62 -28.20 -14.51
CA LEU A 318 16.69 -27.56 -15.28
C LEU A 318 17.09 -28.40 -16.50
N ALA A 319 17.06 -29.74 -16.41
CA ALA A 319 17.31 -30.64 -17.52
C ALA A 319 16.25 -30.50 -18.64
N GLY A 320 15.00 -30.17 -18.28
CA GLY A 320 13.91 -29.96 -19.21
C GLY A 320 14.13 -28.85 -20.22
N LEU A 321 15.11 -27.97 -20.03
CA LEU A 321 15.50 -26.94 -21.00
C LEU A 321 15.90 -27.54 -22.37
N VAL A 322 16.28 -28.81 -22.42
CA VAL A 322 16.55 -29.49 -23.71
C VAL A 322 15.32 -29.50 -24.64
N ALA A 323 14.11 -29.48 -24.09
CA ALA A 323 12.88 -29.49 -24.88
C ALA A 323 12.74 -28.28 -25.81
N TYR A 324 13.33 -27.14 -25.48
CA TYR A 324 13.35 -25.99 -26.38
C TYR A 324 14.14 -26.22 -27.68
N ALA A 325 15.11 -27.14 -27.64
CA ALA A 325 15.89 -27.51 -28.83
C ALA A 325 15.16 -28.49 -29.77
N GLY A 326 13.92 -28.89 -29.42
CA GLY A 326 13.12 -29.79 -30.27
C GLY A 326 13.48 -31.27 -30.12
N ALA A 327 13.13 -32.09 -31.14
CA ALA A 327 13.25 -33.54 -31.08
C ALA A 327 14.69 -34.07 -31.09
N SER A 328 15.66 -33.29 -31.55
CA SER A 328 17.09 -33.70 -31.65
C SER A 328 17.97 -32.64 -31.02
N PRO A 329 17.99 -32.55 -29.66
CA PRO A 329 18.82 -31.56 -28.98
C PRO A 329 20.32 -31.82 -29.21
N PRO A 330 21.13 -30.74 -29.36
CA PRO A 330 22.58 -30.88 -29.47
C PRO A 330 23.16 -31.61 -28.26
N ALA A 331 24.08 -32.55 -28.49
CA ALA A 331 24.72 -33.30 -27.39
C ALA A 331 25.42 -32.36 -26.40
N GLY A 332 26.00 -31.26 -26.86
CA GLY A 332 26.62 -30.24 -26.00
C GLY A 332 25.65 -29.57 -25.02
N LEU A 333 24.40 -29.32 -25.44
CA LEU A 333 23.34 -28.78 -24.58
C LEU A 333 22.99 -29.76 -23.47
N THR A 334 22.71 -31.00 -23.81
CA THR A 334 22.35 -32.04 -22.85
C THR A 334 23.51 -32.28 -21.84
N ALA A 335 24.73 -32.41 -22.31
CA ALA A 335 25.90 -32.55 -21.46
C ALA A 335 26.16 -31.34 -20.55
N GLY A 336 25.94 -30.10 -21.06
CA GLY A 336 26.07 -28.89 -20.30
C GLY A 336 25.06 -28.81 -19.16
N LEU A 337 23.79 -29.06 -19.44
CA LEU A 337 22.72 -29.09 -18.42
C LEU A 337 22.95 -30.17 -17.38
N SER A 338 23.38 -31.39 -17.79
CA SER A 338 23.71 -32.47 -16.86
C SER A 338 24.82 -32.08 -15.89
N ARG A 339 25.87 -31.36 -16.35
CA ARG A 339 26.92 -30.86 -15.46
C ARG A 339 26.40 -29.90 -14.41
N ILE A 340 25.47 -29.02 -14.80
CA ILE A 340 24.86 -28.04 -13.88
C ILE A 340 24.01 -28.77 -12.84
N VAL A 341 23.14 -29.69 -13.28
CA VAL A 341 22.29 -30.50 -12.39
C VAL A 341 23.15 -31.31 -11.38
N SER A 342 24.23 -31.95 -11.86
CA SER A 342 25.15 -32.69 -10.96
C SER A 342 25.79 -31.77 -9.93
N ALA A 343 26.21 -30.55 -10.33
CA ALA A 343 26.82 -29.62 -9.40
C ALA A 343 25.86 -29.15 -8.31
N VAL A 344 24.56 -28.97 -8.63
CA VAL A 344 23.52 -28.64 -7.63
C VAL A 344 23.31 -29.83 -6.67
N ALA A 345 23.21 -31.05 -7.20
CA ALA A 345 23.08 -32.26 -6.38
C ALA A 345 24.28 -32.45 -5.43
N ASP A 346 25.51 -32.27 -5.95
CA ASP A 346 26.74 -32.29 -5.16
C ASP A 346 26.77 -31.25 -4.07
N ALA A 347 26.28 -30.00 -4.37
CA ALA A 347 26.19 -28.92 -3.40
C ALA A 347 25.23 -29.29 -2.25
N ARG A 348 24.05 -29.85 -2.57
CA ARG A 348 23.09 -30.32 -1.58
C ARG A 348 23.66 -31.43 -0.70
N ALA A 349 24.30 -32.45 -1.31
CA ALA A 349 24.95 -33.50 -0.60
C ALA A 349 26.07 -33.01 0.33
N ALA A 350 26.83 -31.99 -0.15
CA ALA A 350 27.91 -31.40 0.65
C ALA A 350 27.36 -30.62 1.85
N VAL A 351 26.27 -29.84 1.69
CA VAL A 351 25.59 -29.14 2.80
C VAL A 351 25.09 -30.13 3.84
N ALA A 352 24.40 -31.18 3.39
CA ALA A 352 23.85 -32.22 4.28
C ALA A 352 24.94 -32.92 5.09
N ALA A 353 26.04 -33.30 4.46
CA ALA A 353 27.12 -34.05 5.08
C ALA A 353 28.08 -33.22 5.93
N ARG A 354 28.39 -31.98 5.53
CA ARG A 354 29.54 -31.22 6.07
C ARG A 354 29.24 -29.73 6.33
N GLY A 355 28.01 -29.30 6.14
CA GLY A 355 27.57 -27.90 6.35
C GLY A 355 27.83 -26.97 5.17
N SER A 356 27.42 -25.71 5.33
CA SER A 356 27.28 -24.71 4.25
C SER A 356 28.56 -24.50 3.43
N ASN A 357 29.70 -24.34 4.08
CA ASN A 357 30.98 -24.07 3.40
C ASN A 357 31.45 -25.21 2.47
N ALA A 358 31.00 -26.43 2.71
CA ALA A 358 31.33 -27.56 1.84
C ALA A 358 30.69 -27.47 0.46
N ALA A 359 29.64 -26.64 0.30
CA ALA A 359 29.00 -26.44 -0.99
C ALA A 359 29.76 -25.46 -1.90
N VAL A 360 30.73 -24.71 -1.40
CA VAL A 360 31.47 -23.69 -2.19
C VAL A 360 32.08 -24.27 -3.45
N GLY A 361 32.81 -25.43 -3.34
CA GLY A 361 33.39 -26.04 -4.52
C GLY A 361 32.37 -26.51 -5.55
N PRO A 362 31.38 -27.33 -5.19
CA PRO A 362 30.30 -27.74 -6.08
C PRO A 362 29.58 -26.53 -6.74
N LEU A 363 29.24 -25.49 -5.99
CA LEU A 363 28.56 -24.29 -6.51
C LEU A 363 29.44 -23.50 -7.46
N ALA A 364 30.75 -23.34 -7.19
CA ALA A 364 31.70 -22.74 -8.12
C ALA A 364 31.77 -23.52 -9.43
N ASN A 365 31.83 -24.86 -9.37
CA ASN A 365 31.79 -25.72 -10.56
C ASN A 365 30.48 -25.55 -11.34
N GLY A 366 29.34 -25.44 -10.62
CA GLY A 366 28.03 -25.18 -11.23
C GLY A 366 27.98 -23.84 -11.94
N LEU A 367 28.42 -22.76 -11.30
CA LEU A 367 28.52 -21.43 -11.89
C LEU A 367 29.38 -21.42 -13.17
N LYS A 368 30.54 -22.06 -13.11
CA LYS A 368 31.41 -22.24 -14.26
C LYS A 368 30.71 -23.02 -15.38
N ALA A 369 29.96 -24.08 -15.05
CA ALA A 369 29.25 -24.89 -16.04
C ALA A 369 28.09 -24.09 -16.70
N VAL A 370 27.36 -23.28 -15.94
CA VAL A 370 26.28 -22.43 -16.50
C VAL A 370 26.86 -21.41 -17.47
N ARG A 371 27.92 -20.71 -17.10
CA ARG A 371 28.60 -19.72 -17.94
C ARG A 371 29.21 -20.34 -19.21
N ALA A 372 29.83 -21.51 -19.08
CA ALA A 372 30.36 -22.22 -20.22
C ALA A 372 29.24 -22.62 -21.21
N LEU A 373 28.14 -23.20 -20.70
CA LEU A 373 27.00 -23.57 -21.52
C LEU A 373 26.40 -22.34 -22.20
N GLN A 374 26.23 -21.23 -21.49
CA GLN A 374 25.71 -19.98 -22.04
C GLN A 374 26.62 -19.43 -23.18
N GLY A 375 27.93 -19.47 -22.99
CA GLY A 375 28.90 -19.10 -24.04
C GLY A 375 28.86 -19.98 -25.28
N ASP A 376 28.61 -21.27 -25.12
CA ASP A 376 28.59 -22.26 -26.18
C ASP A 376 27.28 -22.28 -27.01
N LEU A 377 26.16 -21.66 -26.50
CA LEU A 377 24.86 -21.68 -27.18
C LEU A 377 24.91 -21.18 -28.61
N GLY A 378 25.77 -20.18 -28.90
CA GLY A 378 25.92 -19.60 -30.24
C GLY A 378 26.40 -20.58 -31.27
N GLY A 379 27.20 -21.61 -30.89
CA GLY A 379 27.75 -22.64 -31.77
C GLY A 379 26.88 -23.90 -31.92
N MET A 380 25.74 -24.01 -31.21
CA MET A 380 24.99 -25.24 -31.14
C MET A 380 23.91 -25.41 -32.24
N GLY A 381 23.78 -24.45 -33.18
CA GLY A 381 22.79 -24.53 -34.26
C GLY A 381 21.35 -24.51 -33.83
N LEU A 382 21.06 -23.93 -32.67
CA LEU A 382 19.70 -23.78 -32.13
C LEU A 382 18.91 -22.74 -32.94
N ALA A 383 17.59 -22.97 -33.08
CA ALA A 383 16.66 -21.93 -33.55
C ALA A 383 16.73 -20.70 -32.60
N GLU A 384 16.58 -19.50 -33.18
CA GLU A 384 16.70 -18.24 -32.41
C GLU A 384 15.83 -18.17 -31.15
N MET A 385 14.57 -18.64 -31.25
CA MET A 385 13.67 -18.67 -30.09
C MET A 385 14.12 -19.68 -29.03
N ALA A 386 14.60 -20.85 -29.45
CA ALA A 386 15.14 -21.84 -28.52
C ALA A 386 16.38 -21.32 -27.80
N LYS A 387 17.30 -20.71 -28.56
CA LYS A 387 18.48 -20.05 -27.99
C LYS A 387 18.08 -18.98 -26.98
N TYR A 388 17.16 -18.10 -27.34
CA TYR A 388 16.67 -17.04 -26.47
C TYR A 388 16.09 -17.58 -25.14
N GLU A 389 15.23 -18.62 -25.23
CA GLU A 389 14.59 -19.22 -24.05
C GLU A 389 15.59 -19.89 -23.10
N ILE A 390 16.56 -20.59 -23.67
CA ILE A 390 17.59 -21.26 -22.89
C ILE A 390 18.53 -20.22 -22.26
N ASP A 391 19.01 -19.26 -23.05
CA ASP A 391 19.91 -18.19 -22.60
C ASP A 391 19.31 -17.36 -21.45
N LEU A 392 18.04 -16.95 -21.58
CA LEU A 392 17.34 -16.22 -20.54
C LEU A 392 17.32 -16.97 -19.20
N ARG A 393 17.04 -18.26 -19.24
CA ARG A 393 17.01 -19.09 -18.01
C ARG A 393 18.40 -19.38 -17.46
N LEU A 394 19.39 -19.56 -18.33
CA LEU A 394 20.78 -19.68 -17.89
C LEU A 394 21.29 -18.38 -17.27
N ALA A 395 20.94 -17.21 -17.81
CA ALA A 395 21.30 -15.92 -17.22
C ALA A 395 20.69 -15.76 -15.80
N GLN A 396 19.45 -16.19 -15.61
CA GLN A 396 18.84 -16.24 -14.27
C GLN A 396 19.61 -17.19 -13.36
N LYS A 397 20.01 -18.37 -13.85
CA LYS A 397 20.83 -19.32 -13.07
C LYS A 397 22.19 -18.74 -12.70
N VAL A 398 22.86 -17.99 -13.60
CA VAL A 398 24.11 -17.30 -13.24
C VAL A 398 23.92 -16.45 -11.99
N THR A 399 22.90 -15.57 -11.98
CA THR A 399 22.59 -14.71 -10.83
C THR A 399 22.29 -15.52 -9.57
N GLN A 400 21.46 -16.57 -9.70
CA GLN A 400 21.13 -17.46 -8.58
C GLN A 400 22.35 -18.20 -8.03
N PHE A 401 23.23 -18.71 -8.89
CA PHE A 401 24.49 -19.35 -8.46
C PHE A 401 25.43 -18.37 -7.75
N GLU A 402 25.58 -17.15 -8.26
CA GLU A 402 26.38 -16.11 -7.61
C GLU A 402 25.89 -15.81 -6.19
N GLN A 403 24.57 -15.60 -6.03
CA GLN A 403 23.95 -15.36 -4.73
C GLN A 403 24.11 -16.57 -3.79
N THR A 404 23.86 -17.78 -4.32
CA THR A 404 23.97 -19.02 -3.54
C THR A 404 25.42 -19.28 -3.10
N LEU A 405 26.38 -18.96 -3.96
CA LEU A 405 27.81 -19.09 -3.65
C LEU A 405 28.23 -18.16 -2.49
N VAL A 406 27.71 -16.93 -2.46
CA VAL A 406 27.92 -15.98 -1.36
C VAL A 406 27.32 -16.52 -0.05
N LEU A 407 26.10 -17.09 -0.11
CA LEU A 407 25.47 -17.74 1.05
C LEU A 407 26.27 -18.94 1.54
N ALA A 408 26.76 -19.79 0.63
CA ALA A 408 27.57 -20.97 0.98
C ALA A 408 28.90 -20.60 1.62
N ALA A 409 29.52 -19.52 1.15
CA ALA A 409 30.76 -18.98 1.72
C ALA A 409 30.52 -18.21 3.03
N ASP A 410 29.26 -18.04 3.45
CA ASP A 410 28.86 -17.22 4.61
C ASP A 410 29.48 -15.82 4.61
N VAL A 411 29.42 -15.16 3.45
CA VAL A 411 29.85 -13.76 3.28
C VAL A 411 28.64 -12.85 3.46
N ARG A 412 28.72 -11.95 4.40
CA ARG A 412 27.73 -10.90 4.63
C ARG A 412 28.20 -9.61 3.98
N LEU A 413 27.31 -8.99 3.18
CA LEU A 413 27.54 -7.71 2.50
C LEU A 413 26.55 -6.67 2.95
N ASP A 414 27.02 -5.42 3.05
CA ASP A 414 26.19 -4.27 3.36
C ASP A 414 26.75 -3.02 2.69
N ALA A 415 25.93 -2.05 2.32
CA ALA A 415 26.35 -0.75 1.81
C ALA A 415 25.55 0.34 2.54
N VAL A 416 26.25 1.13 3.35
CA VAL A 416 25.61 2.05 4.28
C VAL A 416 26.13 3.47 4.08
N ALA A 417 25.21 4.40 3.77
CA ALA A 417 25.47 5.82 3.73
C ALA A 417 25.33 6.45 5.11
N ASN A 418 26.09 7.52 5.34
CA ASN A 418 25.98 8.32 6.56
C ASN A 418 24.73 9.21 6.59
N ASP A 419 24.05 9.36 5.46
CA ASP A 419 22.87 10.20 5.29
C ASP A 419 21.85 9.49 4.38
N GLY A 420 20.54 9.65 4.70
CA GLY A 420 19.43 9.04 3.98
C GLY A 420 18.59 10.02 3.17
N LEU A 421 18.68 11.33 3.45
CA LEU A 421 17.94 12.39 2.78
C LEU A 421 18.92 13.35 2.13
N VAL A 422 19.33 13.05 0.90
CA VAL A 422 20.43 13.76 0.23
C VAL A 422 19.94 14.76 -0.80
N VAL A 423 20.71 15.82 -0.99
CA VAL A 423 20.44 16.82 -2.03
C VAL A 423 21.45 16.72 -3.19
N GLY A 424 21.04 17.20 -4.37
CA GLY A 424 21.92 17.23 -5.52
C GLY A 424 23.22 17.98 -5.26
N GLY A 425 24.39 17.38 -5.60
CA GLY A 425 25.71 17.92 -5.37
C GLY A 425 26.31 17.61 -3.99
N GLN A 426 25.57 16.99 -3.09
CA GLN A 426 26.02 16.66 -1.73
C GLN A 426 27.09 15.58 -1.74
N PRO A 427 28.21 15.74 -1.02
CA PRO A 427 29.12 14.66 -0.72
C PRO A 427 28.58 13.77 0.40
N VAL A 428 28.59 12.46 0.18
CA VAL A 428 28.15 11.45 1.15
C VAL A 428 29.26 10.45 1.42
N GLN A 429 29.32 9.93 2.64
CA GLN A 429 30.21 8.84 3.02
C GLN A 429 29.44 7.52 2.89
N VAL A 430 29.91 6.63 2.04
CA VAL A 430 29.35 5.29 1.88
C VAL A 430 30.35 4.26 2.38
N GLN A 431 29.90 3.35 3.22
CA GLN A 431 30.68 2.24 3.70
C GLN A 431 30.21 0.96 3.01
N ILE A 432 31.11 0.27 2.29
CA ILE A 432 30.86 -1.09 1.81
C ILE A 432 31.48 -2.03 2.85
N ILE A 433 30.61 -2.78 3.52
CA ILE A 433 30.98 -3.66 4.62
C ILE A 433 30.86 -5.10 4.15
N ALA A 434 31.92 -5.87 4.34
CA ALA A 434 31.94 -7.30 4.09
C ALA A 434 32.45 -8.05 5.32
N ALA A 435 31.74 -9.09 5.73
CA ALA A 435 32.17 -9.99 6.78
C ALA A 435 32.21 -11.42 6.22
N ASN A 436 33.40 -12.01 6.20
CA ASN A 436 33.60 -13.42 5.87
C ASN A 436 33.46 -14.24 7.15
N ARG A 437 32.33 -14.86 7.35
CA ARG A 437 32.07 -15.77 8.47
C ARG A 437 32.42 -17.23 8.17
N GLY A 438 32.73 -17.50 6.89
CA GLY A 438 33.10 -18.83 6.40
C GLY A 438 34.53 -19.23 6.76
N ASP A 439 34.93 -20.39 6.24
CA ASP A 439 36.19 -21.07 6.56
C ASP A 439 37.24 -20.93 5.42
N ALA A 440 36.85 -20.35 4.28
CA ALA A 440 37.73 -20.11 3.14
C ALA A 440 38.00 -18.61 2.95
N SER A 441 39.18 -18.28 2.45
CA SER A 441 39.48 -16.89 2.02
C SER A 441 38.65 -16.53 0.79
N VAL A 442 38.18 -15.28 0.72
CA VAL A 442 37.51 -14.72 -0.45
C VAL A 442 38.24 -13.46 -0.93
N SER A 443 38.28 -13.22 -2.23
CA SER A 443 38.73 -11.94 -2.75
C SER A 443 37.52 -11.01 -2.88
N LEU A 444 37.70 -9.75 -2.50
CA LEU A 444 36.61 -8.76 -2.50
C LEU A 444 37.13 -7.38 -2.93
N GLY A 445 36.41 -6.75 -3.86
CA GLY A 445 36.53 -5.35 -4.22
C GLY A 445 35.14 -4.72 -4.39
N GLY A 446 35.04 -3.40 -4.36
CA GLY A 446 33.75 -2.71 -4.49
C GLY A 446 33.83 -1.41 -5.25
N SER A 447 32.74 -1.06 -5.93
CA SER A 447 32.54 0.23 -6.60
C SER A 447 31.14 0.74 -6.33
N LEU A 448 30.93 2.05 -6.51
CA LEU A 448 29.63 2.68 -6.37
C LEU A 448 29.15 3.18 -7.73
N SER A 449 27.84 3.03 -8.00
CA SER A 449 27.16 3.60 -9.15
C SER A 449 26.05 4.55 -8.71
N GLY A 450 25.57 5.40 -9.64
CA GLY A 450 24.52 6.41 -9.37
C GLY A 450 25.06 7.74 -8.84
N PHE A 451 26.34 7.86 -8.60
CA PHE A 451 27.04 9.07 -8.14
C PHE A 451 27.83 9.72 -9.28
N THR A 452 28.07 11.04 -9.20
CA THR A 452 28.91 11.73 -10.18
C THR A 452 30.35 11.28 -10.08
N SER A 453 30.84 11.07 -8.86
CA SER A 453 32.16 10.52 -8.57
C SER A 453 32.10 9.71 -7.28
N ALA A 454 32.96 8.73 -7.17
CA ALA A 454 33.18 7.97 -5.96
C ALA A 454 34.67 7.67 -5.83
N THR A 455 35.26 8.02 -4.70
CA THR A 455 36.67 7.79 -4.37
C THR A 455 36.80 7.10 -3.03
N GLY A 456 37.78 6.25 -2.85
CA GLY A 456 38.02 5.57 -1.59
C GLY A 456 38.78 4.28 -1.72
N ASP A 457 38.90 3.55 -0.62
CA ASP A 457 39.74 2.36 -0.50
C ASP A 457 38.88 1.08 -0.49
N CYS A 458 38.38 0.73 -1.68
CA CYS A 458 37.72 -0.58 -1.87
C CYS A 458 38.33 -1.37 -3.03
N VAL A 459 39.67 -1.24 -3.20
CA VAL A 459 40.41 -2.05 -4.15
C VAL A 459 40.31 -3.53 -3.79
N THR A 460 40.46 -4.38 -4.79
CA THR A 460 40.39 -5.83 -4.60
C THR A 460 41.47 -6.30 -3.60
N ALA A 461 41.08 -7.01 -2.58
CA ALA A 461 41.92 -7.56 -1.55
C ALA A 461 41.35 -8.89 -1.01
N THR A 462 42.25 -9.72 -0.47
CA THR A 462 41.85 -10.98 0.18
C THR A 462 41.26 -10.70 1.55
N LEU A 463 40.07 -11.23 1.79
CA LEU A 463 39.38 -11.28 3.09
C LEU A 463 39.57 -12.67 3.69
N ALA A 464 40.34 -12.76 4.75
CA ALA A 464 40.64 -14.02 5.43
C ALA A 464 39.37 -14.62 6.07
N PRO A 465 39.37 -15.94 6.35
CA PRO A 465 38.30 -16.55 7.15
C PRO A 465 38.07 -15.81 8.47
N LYS A 466 36.82 -15.66 8.86
CA LYS A 466 36.41 -14.92 10.08
C LYS A 466 36.83 -13.44 10.11
N GLY A 467 37.30 -12.91 8.98
CA GLY A 467 37.69 -11.51 8.84
C GLY A 467 36.54 -10.61 8.41
N ALA A 468 36.70 -9.33 8.64
CA ALA A 468 35.78 -8.31 8.14
C ALA A 468 36.55 -7.16 7.50
N ARG A 469 35.91 -6.50 6.55
CA ARG A 469 36.46 -5.31 5.88
C ARG A 469 35.41 -4.24 5.80
N ASN A 470 35.77 -3.01 6.05
CA ASN A 470 34.95 -1.84 5.87
C ASN A 470 35.66 -0.89 4.90
N CYS A 471 35.21 -0.81 3.68
CA CYS A 471 35.67 0.12 2.69
C CYS A 471 34.93 1.46 2.88
N LYS A 472 35.67 2.53 3.12
CA LYS A 472 35.12 3.88 3.23
C LYS A 472 35.27 4.58 1.89
N MET A 473 34.15 5.06 1.36
CA MET A 473 34.12 5.76 0.09
C MET A 473 33.43 7.11 0.24
N THR A 474 33.98 8.14 -0.38
CA THR A 474 33.32 9.44 -0.52
C THR A 474 32.71 9.51 -1.90
N ALA A 475 31.42 9.75 -1.98
CA ALA A 475 30.67 9.82 -3.23
C ALA A 475 29.92 11.15 -3.33
N ILE A 476 29.71 11.65 -4.55
CA ILE A 476 28.99 12.91 -4.78
C ILE A 476 27.67 12.60 -5.48
N VAL A 477 26.58 12.99 -4.87
CA VAL A 477 25.22 12.91 -5.47
C VAL A 477 25.19 13.80 -6.71
N PRO A 478 24.69 13.34 -7.88
CA PRO A 478 24.61 14.18 -9.07
C PRO A 478 23.82 15.48 -8.78
N VAL A 479 24.33 16.61 -9.24
CA VAL A 479 23.68 17.94 -9.04
C VAL A 479 22.25 17.95 -9.55
N ASN A 480 22.00 17.23 -10.67
CA ASN A 480 20.70 17.10 -11.31
C ASN A 480 20.01 15.77 -10.96
N ALA A 481 20.36 15.16 -9.83
CA ALA A 481 19.72 13.94 -9.37
C ALA A 481 18.19 14.14 -9.27
N ARG A 482 17.45 13.18 -9.79
CA ARG A 482 15.99 13.21 -9.74
C ARG A 482 15.52 13.01 -8.31
N LEU A 483 14.54 13.79 -7.89
CA LEU A 483 13.88 13.61 -6.59
C LEU A 483 13.26 12.21 -6.48
N THR A 484 13.46 11.58 -5.33
CA THR A 484 12.89 10.24 -5.06
C THR A 484 11.41 10.35 -4.75
N ALA A 485 10.60 9.77 -5.63
CA ALA A 485 9.14 9.77 -5.51
C ALA A 485 8.52 8.63 -6.32
N ALA A 486 7.20 8.46 -6.19
CA ALA A 486 6.43 7.59 -7.06
C ALA A 486 6.65 7.97 -8.54
N HIS A 487 6.72 6.95 -9.41
CA HIS A 487 6.97 7.12 -10.84
C HIS A 487 5.69 7.11 -11.68
N PHE A 488 4.55 7.24 -11.03
CA PHE A 488 3.23 7.18 -11.63
C PHE A 488 2.40 8.41 -11.25
N LYS A 489 1.54 8.85 -12.16
CA LYS A 489 0.61 9.97 -11.99
C LYS A 489 -0.73 9.62 -12.62
N TYR A 490 -1.82 10.16 -12.07
CA TYR A 490 -3.14 9.98 -12.67
C TYR A 490 -3.21 10.56 -14.09
N ALA A 491 -3.78 9.80 -15.02
CA ALA A 491 -4.25 10.35 -16.29
C ALA A 491 -5.48 11.22 -16.05
N THR A 492 -5.69 12.20 -16.91
CA THR A 492 -6.82 13.15 -16.80
C THR A 492 -8.09 12.67 -17.48
N ASP A 493 -7.97 11.67 -18.36
CA ASP A 493 -9.02 11.22 -19.29
C ASP A 493 -9.47 9.77 -19.07
N ALA A 494 -8.82 9.06 -18.17
CA ALA A 494 -9.14 7.67 -17.90
C ALA A 494 -8.70 7.23 -16.50
N ALA A 495 -9.27 6.15 -15.99
CA ALA A 495 -8.84 5.53 -14.74
C ALA A 495 -7.54 4.72 -14.94
N ARG A 496 -6.48 5.40 -15.32
CA ARG A 496 -5.14 4.84 -15.55
C ARG A 496 -4.06 5.75 -15.00
N PHE A 497 -2.91 5.16 -14.71
CA PHE A 497 -1.68 5.88 -14.44
C PHE A 497 -0.89 6.14 -15.72
N ILE A 498 -0.25 7.29 -15.77
CA ILE A 498 0.86 7.61 -16.67
C ILE A 498 2.13 7.28 -15.89
N LEU A 499 2.95 6.41 -16.45
CA LEU A 499 4.23 6.01 -15.85
C LEU A 499 5.38 6.83 -16.44
N ASP A 500 6.40 7.07 -15.64
CA ASP A 500 7.65 7.65 -16.12
C ASP A 500 8.29 6.72 -17.16
N PRO A 501 8.66 7.22 -18.34
CA PRO A 501 9.09 6.37 -19.48
C PRO A 501 10.42 5.67 -19.27
N ASP A 502 11.24 6.12 -18.31
CA ASP A 502 12.54 5.57 -17.96
C ASP A 502 12.47 4.47 -16.87
N VAL A 503 11.28 4.15 -16.38
CA VAL A 503 11.07 3.05 -15.45
C VAL A 503 10.58 1.81 -16.21
N PRO A 504 11.20 0.65 -16.01
CA PRO A 504 10.71 -0.58 -16.60
C PRO A 504 9.24 -0.81 -16.25
N PRO A 505 8.39 -1.15 -17.26
CA PRO A 505 6.97 -1.35 -17.01
C PRO A 505 6.70 -2.41 -15.93
N GLY A 506 5.71 -2.14 -15.11
CA GLY A 506 5.24 -3.07 -14.08
C GLY A 506 5.92 -2.93 -12.72
N LEU A 507 7.05 -2.28 -12.60
CA LEU A 507 7.73 -2.16 -11.30
C LEU A 507 6.87 -1.41 -10.28
N PRO A 508 6.86 -1.86 -9.01
CA PRO A 508 6.13 -1.18 -7.93
C PRO A 508 6.67 0.23 -7.66
N PHE A 509 7.99 0.38 -7.65
CA PHE A 509 8.69 1.65 -7.50
C PHE A 509 9.88 1.72 -8.45
N ARG A 510 10.36 2.93 -8.68
CA ARG A 510 11.66 3.16 -9.34
C ARG A 510 12.76 2.55 -8.48
N LEU A 511 13.66 1.80 -9.09
CA LEU A 511 14.85 1.30 -8.38
C LEU A 511 15.77 2.46 -8.00
N THR A 512 16.39 2.38 -6.83
CA THR A 512 17.41 3.35 -6.44
C THR A 512 18.59 3.34 -7.42
N PRO A 513 19.09 4.50 -7.86
CA PRO A 513 20.29 4.55 -8.67
C PRO A 513 21.57 4.30 -7.86
N PHE A 514 21.52 4.45 -6.54
CA PHE A 514 22.65 4.35 -5.63
C PHE A 514 22.91 2.91 -5.25
N VAL A 515 23.87 2.28 -5.90
CA VAL A 515 24.16 0.85 -5.74
C VAL A 515 25.66 0.63 -5.56
N ALA A 516 26.02 -0.21 -4.61
CA ALA A 516 27.34 -0.78 -4.49
C ALA A 516 27.41 -2.09 -5.30
N THR A 517 28.35 -2.17 -6.22
CA THR A 517 28.69 -3.42 -6.91
C THR A 517 29.87 -4.05 -6.20
N VAL A 518 29.64 -5.20 -5.57
CA VAL A 518 30.67 -5.94 -4.84
C VAL A 518 31.14 -7.10 -5.71
N ALA A 519 32.37 -6.99 -6.22
CA ALA A 519 33.02 -8.05 -6.96
C ALA A 519 33.73 -9.01 -6.00
N LEU A 520 33.40 -10.28 -6.10
CA LEU A 520 33.91 -11.36 -5.25
C LEU A 520 34.60 -12.42 -6.09
N THR A 521 35.61 -13.11 -5.52
CA THR A 521 36.10 -14.39 -6.04
C THR A 521 35.95 -15.41 -4.91
N ILE A 522 35.15 -16.41 -5.15
CA ILE A 522 34.81 -17.46 -4.18
C ILE A 522 34.99 -18.82 -4.84
N GLY A 523 35.81 -19.71 -4.24
CA GLY A 523 36.06 -21.01 -4.84
C GLY A 523 36.74 -20.97 -6.23
N GLY A 524 37.40 -19.88 -6.58
CA GLY A 524 38.03 -19.63 -7.87
C GLY A 524 37.10 -19.02 -8.93
N GLU A 525 35.80 -18.84 -8.65
CA GLU A 525 34.84 -18.24 -9.56
C GLU A 525 34.48 -16.79 -9.13
N ALA A 526 34.37 -15.93 -10.15
CA ALA A 526 33.93 -14.56 -9.94
C ALA A 526 32.42 -14.47 -9.69
N ALA A 527 32.00 -13.65 -8.74
CA ALA A 527 30.60 -13.30 -8.50
C ALA A 527 30.46 -11.78 -8.38
N SER A 528 29.34 -11.23 -8.83
CA SER A 528 29.06 -9.81 -8.74
C SER A 528 27.73 -9.58 -8.06
N ILE A 529 27.75 -8.95 -6.88
CA ILE A 529 26.55 -8.71 -6.08
C ILE A 529 26.23 -7.23 -6.04
N LEU A 530 25.01 -6.88 -6.42
CA LEU A 530 24.48 -5.53 -6.32
C LEU A 530 23.86 -5.34 -4.94
N VAL A 531 24.34 -4.35 -4.20
CA VAL A 531 23.85 -4.00 -2.87
C VAL A 531 23.32 -2.56 -2.91
N PRO A 532 22.00 -2.32 -2.79
CA PRO A 532 21.48 -0.98 -2.68
C PRO A 532 22.12 -0.23 -1.51
N VAL A 533 22.50 1.02 -1.73
CA VAL A 533 23.04 1.86 -0.66
C VAL A 533 21.89 2.31 0.21
N ALA A 534 21.92 1.96 1.50
CA ALA A 534 20.91 2.29 2.48
C ALA A 534 21.47 3.18 3.58
N SER A 535 20.64 4.01 4.16
CA SER A 535 20.92 4.69 5.42
C SER A 535 20.37 3.88 6.59
N ARG A 536 20.94 4.14 7.77
CA ARG A 536 20.48 3.57 9.04
C ARG A 536 20.08 4.72 9.97
N SER A 537 18.94 4.60 10.59
CA SER A 537 18.47 5.55 11.59
C SER A 537 17.91 4.82 12.81
N GLU A 538 17.96 5.49 13.96
CA GLU A 538 17.25 5.02 15.14
C GLU A 538 15.76 5.30 14.95
N GLY A 539 14.93 4.26 15.04
CA GLY A 539 13.51 4.41 15.23
C GLY A 539 13.20 4.87 16.65
N ASN A 540 11.94 4.82 17.04
CA ASN A 540 11.59 4.98 18.45
C ASN A 540 12.07 3.77 19.27
N LEU A 541 12.02 3.86 20.58
CA LEU A 541 12.48 2.80 21.49
C LEU A 541 11.87 1.41 21.21
N TYR A 542 10.71 1.37 20.58
CA TYR A 542 9.98 0.13 20.28
C TYR A 542 10.28 -0.42 18.88
N SER A 543 10.60 0.43 17.92
CA SER A 543 10.83 0.04 16.52
C SER A 543 12.30 -0.29 16.20
N GLY A 544 13.23 0.10 17.05
CA GLY A 544 14.65 -0.18 16.90
C GLY A 544 15.26 0.46 15.65
N GLU A 545 16.24 -0.21 15.04
CA GLU A 545 16.93 0.25 13.83
C GLU A 545 15.98 0.26 12.63
N LYS A 546 15.99 1.36 11.89
CA LYS A 546 15.35 1.48 10.58
C LYS A 546 16.42 1.57 9.50
N ARG A 547 16.14 0.90 8.38
CA ARG A 547 16.93 0.97 7.15
C ARG A 547 16.07 1.42 6.00
N ALA A 548 16.54 2.40 5.26
CA ALA A 548 15.87 2.91 4.07
C ALA A 548 16.90 3.17 2.97
N GLU A 549 16.49 3.05 1.73
CA GLU A 549 17.26 3.50 0.59
C GLU A 549 17.54 5.01 0.71
N MET A 550 18.60 5.49 0.08
CA MET A 550 18.86 6.93 0.02
C MET A 550 17.81 7.62 -0.85
N HIS A 551 17.23 8.68 -0.34
CA HIS A 551 16.26 9.51 -1.04
C HIS A 551 16.86 10.86 -1.43
N VAL A 552 16.77 11.21 -2.71
CA VAL A 552 17.09 12.56 -3.17
C VAL A 552 15.88 13.45 -2.87
N VAL A 553 16.12 14.53 -2.13
CA VAL A 553 15.10 15.48 -1.68
C VAL A 553 15.44 16.92 -2.14
N PRO A 554 14.45 17.85 -2.18
CA PRO A 554 14.76 19.26 -2.42
C PRO A 554 15.67 19.81 -1.32
N LYS A 555 16.62 20.70 -1.68
CA LYS A 555 17.46 21.40 -0.70
C LYS A 555 16.62 22.04 0.42
N PHE A 556 15.54 22.74 0.04
CA PHE A 556 14.50 23.18 0.96
C PHE A 556 13.22 22.45 0.59
N ALA A 557 12.77 21.54 1.44
CA ALA A 557 11.45 20.95 1.31
C ALA A 557 10.42 21.91 1.92
N VAL A 558 9.45 22.30 1.11
CA VAL A 558 8.46 23.33 1.46
C VAL A 558 7.09 22.70 1.54
N SER A 559 6.35 22.94 2.61
CA SER A 559 4.96 22.56 2.75
C SER A 559 4.12 23.72 3.25
N ALA A 560 2.85 23.75 2.89
CA ALA A 560 1.91 24.78 3.32
C ALA A 560 0.68 24.14 3.94
N THR A 561 0.22 24.67 5.07
CA THR A 561 -0.97 24.19 5.77
C THR A 561 -1.86 25.35 6.21
N PRO A 562 -3.20 25.20 6.11
CA PRO A 562 -3.93 24.05 5.56
C PRO A 562 -3.82 23.98 4.03
N GLU A 563 -3.98 22.80 3.44
CA GLU A 563 -3.96 22.64 1.98
C GLU A 563 -5.17 23.29 1.30
N ILE A 564 -6.26 23.49 2.06
CA ILE A 564 -7.49 24.14 1.59
C ILE A 564 -7.88 25.24 2.55
N VAL A 565 -8.18 26.40 1.99
CA VAL A 565 -8.65 27.58 2.71
C VAL A 565 -10.01 27.99 2.16
N ILE A 566 -11.02 28.06 3.02
CA ILE A 566 -12.37 28.52 2.65
C ILE A 566 -12.52 29.99 3.01
N VAL A 567 -12.81 30.85 2.03
CA VAL A 567 -12.99 32.28 2.19
C VAL A 567 -14.42 32.67 1.84
N PRO A 568 -15.15 33.32 2.76
CA PRO A 568 -16.49 33.83 2.47
C PRO A 568 -16.44 34.87 1.35
N ALA A 569 -17.26 34.74 0.33
CA ALA A 569 -17.36 35.69 -0.79
C ALA A 569 -17.79 37.09 -0.34
N SER A 570 -18.52 37.19 0.79
CA SER A 570 -18.88 38.47 1.41
C SER A 570 -17.68 39.28 1.91
N GLY A 571 -16.51 38.67 2.02
CA GLY A 571 -15.29 39.34 2.49
C GLY A 571 -15.38 39.77 3.96
N GLY A 572 -14.61 40.78 4.30
CA GLY A 572 -14.56 41.38 5.63
C GLY A 572 -13.40 40.88 6.49
N PRO A 573 -13.25 41.38 7.72
CA PRO A 573 -12.10 41.02 8.58
C PRO A 573 -12.00 39.53 8.90
N ARG A 574 -13.11 38.81 8.89
CA ARG A 574 -13.15 37.35 9.11
C ARG A 574 -12.80 36.51 7.86
N ALA A 575 -12.56 37.15 6.72
CA ALA A 575 -12.15 36.46 5.49
C ALA A 575 -10.64 36.21 5.41
N ALA A 576 -9.85 36.88 6.26
CA ALA A 576 -8.42 36.59 6.37
C ALA A 576 -8.20 35.19 6.94
N ARG A 577 -7.20 34.52 6.42
CA ARG A 577 -6.85 33.13 6.82
C ARG A 577 -5.37 33.02 7.12
N ASP A 578 -5.06 32.25 8.13
CA ASP A 578 -3.69 31.92 8.46
C ASP A 578 -3.19 30.74 7.61
N VAL A 579 -2.03 30.91 7.02
CA VAL A 579 -1.29 29.89 6.28
C VAL A 579 0.05 29.72 6.97
N ARG A 580 0.37 28.52 7.37
CA ARG A 580 1.66 28.14 7.92
C ARG A 580 2.48 27.51 6.81
N VAL A 581 3.72 27.96 6.66
CA VAL A 581 4.68 27.37 5.74
C VAL A 581 5.78 26.75 6.56
N THR A 582 5.97 25.47 6.40
CA THR A 582 7.09 24.72 7.00
C THR A 582 8.15 24.48 5.95
N VAL A 583 9.38 24.85 6.30
CA VAL A 583 10.56 24.66 5.46
C VAL A 583 11.51 23.74 6.20
N VAL A 584 11.96 22.68 5.55
CA VAL A 584 13.02 21.80 6.09
C VAL A 584 14.28 22.01 5.26
N ASN A 585 15.39 22.30 5.94
CA ASN A 585 16.71 22.42 5.31
C ASN A 585 17.35 21.05 5.20
N HIS A 586 17.48 20.50 4.00
CA HIS A 586 18.19 19.22 3.77
C HIS A 586 19.64 19.41 3.31
N SER A 587 20.13 20.64 3.24
CA SER A 587 21.56 20.84 2.94
C SER A 587 22.41 20.63 4.21
N THR A 588 23.59 20.10 4.02
CA THR A 588 24.55 19.94 5.11
C THR A 588 24.98 21.30 5.66
N GLY A 589 24.72 21.55 6.93
CA GLY A 589 25.14 22.75 7.64
C GLY A 589 24.10 23.88 7.70
N ALA A 590 24.60 25.07 8.05
CA ALA A 590 23.74 26.24 8.23
C ALA A 590 23.26 26.82 6.89
N ALA A 591 22.03 27.29 6.86
CA ALA A 591 21.43 27.94 5.69
C ALA A 591 20.52 29.11 6.13
N THR A 592 20.33 30.09 5.25
CA THR A 592 19.40 31.20 5.45
C THR A 592 18.61 31.41 4.17
N ALA A 593 17.30 31.55 4.28
CA ALA A 593 16.44 31.71 3.13
C ALA A 593 15.24 32.61 3.44
N ASP A 594 14.65 33.20 2.42
CA ASP A 594 13.42 33.97 2.51
C ASP A 594 12.21 33.14 2.08
N VAL A 595 11.19 33.07 2.91
CA VAL A 595 9.91 32.41 2.66
C VAL A 595 8.88 33.45 2.26
N ALA A 596 8.13 33.18 1.19
CA ALA A 596 7.06 34.05 0.73
C ALA A 596 5.87 33.24 0.19
N LEU A 597 4.69 33.86 0.16
CA LEU A 597 3.54 33.33 -0.57
C LEU A 597 3.38 34.07 -1.90
N GLN A 598 3.28 33.31 -2.98
CA GLN A 598 2.84 33.79 -4.28
C GLN A 598 1.32 33.80 -4.29
N THR A 599 0.72 34.98 -4.31
CA THR A 599 -0.72 35.16 -4.18
C THR A 599 -1.35 35.58 -5.49
N PRO A 600 -2.62 35.23 -5.75
CA PRO A 600 -3.38 35.79 -6.88
C PRO A 600 -3.50 37.29 -6.82
N GLN A 601 -3.84 37.90 -7.97
CA GLN A 601 -3.97 39.37 -8.07
C GLN A 601 -4.95 39.93 -7.04
N GLY A 602 -4.51 40.96 -6.31
CA GLY A 602 -5.29 41.64 -5.28
C GLY A 602 -5.25 41.01 -3.90
N TRP A 603 -4.79 39.75 -3.76
CA TRP A 603 -4.56 39.09 -2.49
C TRP A 603 -3.26 39.58 -1.84
N ARG A 604 -3.22 39.57 -0.53
CA ARG A 604 -2.03 40.00 0.24
C ARG A 604 -1.67 38.97 1.30
N ALA A 605 -0.39 38.65 1.36
CA ALA A 605 0.18 37.92 2.47
C ALA A 605 0.86 38.89 3.46
N THR A 606 0.62 38.75 4.74
CA THR A 606 1.25 39.57 5.79
C THR A 606 1.91 38.63 6.81
N PRO A 607 3.22 38.79 7.04
CA PRO A 607 4.15 39.70 6.33
C PRO A 607 4.36 39.25 4.86
N ALA A 608 5.00 40.09 4.05
CA ALA A 608 5.27 39.75 2.66
C ALA A 608 6.34 38.64 2.50
N THR A 609 7.30 38.64 3.41
CA THR A 609 8.36 37.64 3.49
C THR A 609 8.71 37.34 4.96
N HIS A 610 9.23 36.15 5.19
CA HIS A 610 9.87 35.76 6.43
C HIS A 610 11.28 35.28 6.13
N ALA A 611 12.31 35.81 6.81
CA ALA A 611 13.62 35.24 6.82
C ALA A 611 13.66 34.07 7.81
N VAL A 612 14.21 32.95 7.37
CA VAL A 612 14.43 31.75 8.20
C VAL A 612 15.91 31.40 8.18
N THR A 613 16.43 30.96 9.34
CA THR A 613 17.82 30.54 9.48
C THR A 613 17.83 29.15 10.10
N PHE A 614 18.64 28.28 9.54
CA PHE A 614 18.88 26.94 9.98
C PHE A 614 20.32 26.80 10.47
N SER A 615 20.54 26.12 11.57
CA SER A 615 21.86 25.87 12.11
C SER A 615 22.47 24.55 11.63
N ARG A 616 21.62 23.64 11.17
CA ARG A 616 22.02 22.28 10.79
C ARG A 616 21.08 21.70 9.73
N GLU A 617 21.52 20.58 9.18
CA GLU A 617 20.73 19.71 8.32
C GLU A 617 19.47 19.18 9.04
N ASP A 618 18.41 18.93 8.26
CA ASP A 618 17.10 18.45 8.68
C ASP A 618 16.41 19.32 9.76
N GLU A 619 16.88 20.54 9.93
CA GLU A 619 16.19 21.51 10.78
C GLU A 619 14.96 22.08 10.08
N ALA A 620 13.83 22.11 10.78
CA ALA A 620 12.58 22.64 10.29
C ALA A 620 12.27 24.00 10.90
N ALA A 621 11.79 24.93 10.09
CA ALA A 621 11.26 26.21 10.52
C ALA A 621 9.82 26.38 10.00
N THR A 622 8.91 26.77 10.89
CA THR A 622 7.53 27.07 10.51
C THR A 622 7.25 28.55 10.68
N VAL A 623 6.83 29.19 9.62
CA VAL A 623 6.44 30.61 9.58
C VAL A 623 4.97 30.76 9.27
N LYS A 624 4.37 31.82 9.79
CA LYS A 624 2.94 32.10 9.67
C LYS A 624 2.72 33.33 8.79
N PHE A 625 1.83 33.20 7.82
CA PHE A 625 1.31 34.28 7.01
C PHE A 625 -0.17 34.44 7.27
N THR A 626 -0.64 35.67 7.29
CA THR A 626 -2.08 35.96 7.20
C THR A 626 -2.40 36.36 5.76
N LEU A 627 -3.18 35.51 5.10
CA LEU A 627 -3.65 35.68 3.73
C LEU A 627 -4.95 36.50 3.77
N SER A 628 -4.94 37.67 3.17
CA SER A 628 -6.09 38.57 3.11
C SER A 628 -6.63 38.70 1.68
N PRO A 629 -7.94 38.51 1.46
CA PRO A 629 -8.56 38.66 0.16
C PRO A 629 -8.62 40.15 -0.27
N PRO A 630 -8.83 40.41 -1.58
CA PRO A 630 -9.15 41.74 -2.06
C PRO A 630 -10.51 42.24 -1.50
N ALA A 631 -10.85 43.48 -1.80
CA ALA A 631 -12.16 44.01 -1.44
C ALA A 631 -13.31 43.14 -2.00
N PRO A 632 -14.45 43.03 -1.32
CA PRO A 632 -15.54 42.12 -1.69
C PRO A 632 -15.99 42.19 -3.15
N ALA A 633 -16.09 43.40 -3.72
CA ALA A 633 -16.48 43.56 -5.12
C ALA A 633 -15.47 42.94 -6.10
N ALA A 634 -14.16 43.11 -5.82
CA ALA A 634 -13.10 42.51 -6.63
C ALA A 634 -13.05 40.99 -6.45
N LEU A 635 -13.28 40.48 -5.23
CA LEU A 635 -13.36 39.05 -4.92
C LEU A 635 -14.49 38.38 -5.69
N VAL A 636 -15.69 38.96 -5.68
CA VAL A 636 -16.85 38.47 -6.45
C VAL A 636 -16.56 38.50 -7.95
N ALA A 637 -15.88 39.55 -8.45
CA ALA A 637 -15.49 39.63 -9.85
C ALA A 637 -14.50 38.52 -10.25
N GLN A 638 -13.51 38.22 -9.41
CA GLN A 638 -12.57 37.10 -9.65
C GLN A 638 -13.30 35.78 -9.78
N VAL A 639 -14.22 35.49 -8.86
CA VAL A 639 -15.02 34.25 -8.89
C VAL A 639 -15.85 34.13 -10.17
N LYS A 640 -16.45 35.24 -10.65
CA LYS A 640 -17.21 35.26 -11.90
C LYS A 640 -16.36 35.03 -13.15
N LEU A 641 -15.09 35.43 -13.14
CA LEU A 641 -14.18 35.38 -14.29
C LEU A 641 -13.36 34.08 -14.31
N GLY A 642 -12.92 33.59 -13.15
CA GLY A 642 -11.95 32.52 -13.05
C GLY A 642 -12.41 31.27 -12.24
N GLY A 643 -13.67 31.28 -11.75
CA GLY A 643 -14.17 30.24 -10.87
C GLY A 643 -13.92 30.51 -9.38
N SER A 644 -14.44 29.63 -8.53
CA SER A 644 -14.37 29.78 -7.06
C SER A 644 -12.99 29.40 -6.48
N ARG A 645 -12.12 28.74 -7.24
CA ARG A 645 -10.86 28.19 -6.78
C ARG A 645 -9.65 28.95 -7.29
N LEU A 646 -8.77 29.31 -6.36
CA LEU A 646 -7.52 30.03 -6.61
C LEU A 646 -6.38 29.25 -5.93
N THR A 647 -5.16 29.38 -6.44
CA THR A 647 -3.98 28.76 -5.84
C THR A 647 -3.07 29.80 -5.25
N VAL A 648 -2.61 29.58 -4.03
CA VAL A 648 -1.54 30.30 -3.35
C VAL A 648 -0.38 29.33 -3.17
N SER A 649 0.80 29.69 -3.70
CA SER A 649 1.97 28.81 -3.62
C SER A 649 3.01 29.37 -2.66
N ALA A 650 3.53 28.55 -1.75
CA ALA A 650 4.65 28.95 -0.92
C ALA A 650 5.97 28.74 -1.69
N VAL A 651 6.88 29.67 -1.55
CA VAL A 651 8.20 29.62 -2.17
C VAL A 651 9.29 29.99 -1.18
N VAL A 652 10.44 29.36 -1.33
CA VAL A 652 11.66 29.66 -0.58
C VAL A 652 12.71 30.18 -1.55
N ARG A 653 13.40 31.27 -1.20
CA ARG A 653 14.45 31.87 -2.02
C ARG A 653 15.77 31.91 -1.29
N GLU A 654 16.81 31.46 -1.96
CA GLU A 654 18.19 31.53 -1.46
C GLU A 654 19.14 31.80 -2.63
N GLY A 655 19.99 32.84 -2.52
CA GLY A 655 21.02 33.15 -3.52
C GLY A 655 20.49 33.30 -4.95
N GLY A 656 19.24 33.76 -5.14
CA GLY A 656 18.60 33.91 -6.45
C GLY A 656 17.92 32.63 -6.97
N VAL A 657 18.02 31.48 -6.26
CA VAL A 657 17.31 30.24 -6.57
C VAL A 657 15.99 30.21 -5.84
N THR A 658 14.94 29.73 -6.52
CA THR A 658 13.60 29.54 -5.93
C THR A 658 13.29 28.05 -5.76
N TYR A 659 12.88 27.67 -4.58
CA TYR A 659 12.43 26.32 -4.22
C TYR A 659 10.91 26.37 -3.97
N ALA A 660 10.19 25.50 -4.66
CA ALA A 660 8.71 25.40 -4.58
C ALA A 660 8.27 23.95 -4.66
N GLN A 661 8.98 23.08 -3.96
CA GLN A 661 8.72 21.65 -3.95
C GLN A 661 8.82 21.13 -2.51
N GLY A 662 7.87 20.32 -2.14
CA GLY A 662 7.88 19.55 -0.92
C GLY A 662 7.49 18.10 -1.20
N TYR A 663 7.26 17.35 -0.14
CA TYR A 663 6.80 15.98 -0.22
C TYR A 663 6.01 15.59 1.02
N GLN A 664 5.04 14.72 0.82
CA GLN A 664 4.37 13.99 1.89
C GLN A 664 5.15 12.71 2.18
N VAL A 665 5.40 12.42 3.45
CA VAL A 665 6.00 11.17 3.89
C VAL A 665 4.89 10.15 4.10
N VAL A 666 5.06 8.96 3.49
CA VAL A 666 4.25 7.77 3.77
C VAL A 666 5.17 6.77 4.46
N GLU A 667 4.98 6.57 5.75
CA GLU A 667 5.81 5.70 6.57
C GLU A 667 5.01 5.15 7.75
N TYR A 668 5.03 3.82 7.90
CA TYR A 668 4.44 3.10 9.01
C TYR A 668 5.45 2.09 9.59
N PRO A 669 5.24 1.57 10.81
CA PRO A 669 6.19 0.62 11.41
C PRO A 669 6.47 -0.64 10.58
N HIS A 670 5.56 -1.06 9.72
CA HIS A 670 5.66 -2.26 8.90
C HIS A 670 6.06 -1.98 7.44
N THR A 671 6.15 -0.69 7.04
CA THR A 671 6.48 -0.27 5.67
C THR A 671 7.81 0.44 5.63
N THR A 672 8.37 0.60 4.43
CA THR A 672 9.53 1.44 4.18
C THR A 672 9.08 2.87 3.92
N ARG A 673 9.88 3.86 4.32
CA ARG A 673 9.61 5.27 4.05
C ARG A 673 9.55 5.54 2.55
N ARG A 674 8.49 6.22 2.11
CA ARG A 674 8.32 6.72 0.73
C ARG A 674 7.90 8.17 0.72
N HIS A 675 8.18 8.84 -0.39
CA HIS A 675 7.81 10.23 -0.60
C HIS A 675 6.83 10.36 -1.76
N VAL A 676 5.79 11.14 -1.53
CA VAL A 676 4.87 11.63 -2.57
C VAL A 676 5.16 13.12 -2.75
N LEU A 677 5.63 13.51 -3.92
CA LEU A 677 5.93 14.92 -4.18
C LEU A 677 4.66 15.76 -4.10
N ARG A 678 4.77 16.90 -3.41
CA ARG A 678 3.69 17.86 -3.24
C ARG A 678 4.20 19.25 -3.58
N ALA A 679 3.46 19.97 -4.41
CA ALA A 679 3.64 21.41 -4.52
C ALA A 679 3.17 22.03 -3.19
N PRO A 680 3.90 23.01 -2.64
CA PRO A 680 3.48 23.70 -1.41
C PRO A 680 2.36 24.71 -1.72
N GLU A 681 1.24 24.21 -2.17
CA GLU A 681 0.09 24.97 -2.63
C GLU A 681 -1.05 24.92 -1.63
N VAL A 682 -1.71 26.05 -1.48
CA VAL A 682 -2.95 26.20 -0.72
C VAL A 682 -4.05 26.51 -1.72
N MET A 683 -5.02 25.62 -1.83
CA MET A 683 -6.22 25.89 -2.62
C MET A 683 -7.13 26.82 -1.84
N VAL A 684 -7.39 27.99 -2.37
CA VAL A 684 -8.31 28.95 -1.78
C VAL A 684 -9.64 28.83 -2.51
N SER A 685 -10.67 28.37 -1.81
CA SER A 685 -12.04 28.31 -2.32
C SER A 685 -12.85 29.51 -1.80
N VAL A 686 -13.36 30.31 -2.71
CA VAL A 686 -14.16 31.49 -2.38
C VAL A 686 -15.63 31.15 -2.52
N LEU A 687 -16.32 31.03 -1.39
CA LEU A 687 -17.70 30.54 -1.37
C LEU A 687 -18.67 31.55 -0.79
N ASP A 688 -19.88 31.66 -1.36
CA ASP A 688 -21.02 32.27 -0.66
C ASP A 688 -21.48 31.32 0.45
N LEU A 689 -20.83 31.47 1.59
CA LEU A 689 -20.95 30.56 2.71
C LEU A 689 -21.20 31.33 3.99
N LYS A 690 -22.23 30.90 4.73
CA LYS A 690 -22.55 31.38 6.08
C LYS A 690 -22.45 30.21 7.05
N VAL A 691 -21.88 30.46 8.22
CA VAL A 691 -21.75 29.47 9.30
C VAL A 691 -22.26 30.11 10.59
N LYS A 692 -22.95 29.36 11.42
CA LYS A 692 -23.30 29.79 12.79
C LYS A 692 -22.02 30.16 13.54
N PRO A 693 -21.94 31.36 14.16
CA PRO A 693 -20.72 31.76 14.87
C PRO A 693 -20.51 30.95 16.15
N ASN A 694 -19.26 30.88 16.60
CA ASN A 694 -18.84 30.29 17.88
C ASN A 694 -19.25 28.83 18.09
N LEU A 695 -19.24 28.04 17.02
CA LEU A 695 -19.49 26.60 17.10
C LEU A 695 -18.31 25.87 17.72
N THR A 696 -18.60 25.04 18.74
CA THR A 696 -17.66 24.08 19.30
C THR A 696 -18.17 22.68 19.02
N VAL A 697 -17.35 21.90 18.31
CA VAL A 697 -17.67 20.54 17.87
C VAL A 697 -16.79 19.55 18.63
N GLY A 698 -17.44 18.65 19.39
CA GLY A 698 -16.74 17.48 19.94
C GLY A 698 -16.62 16.42 18.85
N TYR A 699 -15.39 16.01 18.49
CA TYR A 699 -15.15 15.05 17.43
C TYR A 699 -14.58 13.74 17.98
N VAL A 700 -15.27 12.64 17.76
CA VAL A 700 -14.80 11.29 18.12
C VAL A 700 -14.12 10.68 16.90
N MET A 701 -12.79 10.75 16.84
CA MET A 701 -12.02 10.21 15.73
C MET A 701 -12.30 8.70 15.53
N GLY A 702 -12.46 8.28 14.27
CA GLY A 702 -12.60 6.88 13.87
C GLY A 702 -11.28 6.28 13.35
N VAL A 703 -11.27 5.87 12.09
CA VAL A 703 -10.08 5.27 11.43
C VAL A 703 -8.97 6.28 11.11
N GLY A 704 -9.25 7.57 11.22
CA GLY A 704 -8.43 8.67 10.80
C GLY A 704 -9.04 9.37 9.59
N ASP A 705 -9.38 10.65 9.72
CA ASP A 705 -9.91 11.47 8.65
C ASP A 705 -9.58 12.95 8.89
N ASP A 706 -9.65 13.77 7.85
CA ASP A 706 -9.33 15.20 7.87
C ASP A 706 -10.57 16.08 8.10
N VAL A 707 -11.69 15.51 8.52
CA VAL A 707 -12.92 16.28 8.80
C VAL A 707 -12.71 17.35 9.86
N PRO A 708 -12.01 17.11 11.00
CA PRO A 708 -11.75 18.16 11.99
C PRO A 708 -11.09 19.40 11.39
N GLN A 709 -10.13 19.24 10.49
CA GLN A 709 -9.43 20.32 9.81
C GLN A 709 -10.38 21.12 8.91
N ALA A 710 -11.29 20.43 8.21
CA ALA A 710 -12.32 21.07 7.39
C ALA A 710 -13.34 21.85 8.25
N LEU A 711 -13.68 21.36 9.45
CA LEU A 711 -14.55 22.08 10.39
C LEU A 711 -13.90 23.39 10.86
N GLU A 712 -12.59 23.39 11.09
CA GLU A 712 -11.85 24.61 11.43
C GLU A 712 -11.86 25.62 10.28
N GLN A 713 -11.82 25.19 9.02
CA GLN A 713 -11.96 26.07 7.86
C GLN A 713 -13.36 26.74 7.80
N LEU A 714 -14.37 26.10 8.34
CA LEU A 714 -15.70 26.67 8.52
C LEU A 714 -15.78 27.62 9.73
N GLY A 715 -14.71 27.76 10.49
CA GLY A 715 -14.65 28.61 11.68
C GLY A 715 -15.25 27.96 12.94
N ALA A 716 -15.49 26.66 12.92
CA ALA A 716 -15.85 25.89 14.09
C ALA A 716 -14.59 25.49 14.87
N ARG A 717 -14.67 25.41 16.20
CA ARG A 717 -13.63 24.83 17.03
C ARG A 717 -13.86 23.34 17.12
N ALA A 718 -13.04 22.52 16.47
CA ALA A 718 -13.06 21.07 16.60
C ALA A 718 -12.18 20.62 17.77
N GLU A 719 -12.73 19.81 18.66
CA GLU A 719 -12.04 19.23 19.80
C GLU A 719 -12.14 17.71 19.75
N LEU A 720 -10.98 17.03 19.64
CA LEU A 720 -10.94 15.57 19.63
C LEU A 720 -11.29 15.02 21.02
N LEU A 721 -12.33 14.20 21.09
CA LEU A 721 -12.80 13.61 22.35
C LEU A 721 -12.00 12.38 22.72
N SER A 722 -11.35 12.42 23.88
CA SER A 722 -10.70 11.27 24.48
C SER A 722 -11.72 10.30 25.12
N GLU A 723 -11.24 9.12 25.53
CA GLU A 723 -12.04 8.15 26.28
C GLU A 723 -12.61 8.77 27.57
N ASP A 724 -11.78 9.48 28.33
CA ASP A 724 -12.22 10.12 29.59
C ASP A 724 -13.29 11.20 29.35
N GLN A 725 -13.15 11.95 28.25
CA GLN A 725 -14.14 12.96 27.88
C GLN A 725 -15.49 12.32 27.50
N LEU A 726 -15.47 11.20 26.75
CA LEU A 726 -16.68 10.44 26.45
C LEU A 726 -17.28 9.81 27.70
N ALA A 727 -16.45 9.27 28.59
CA ALA A 727 -16.92 8.59 29.81
C ALA A 727 -17.45 9.55 30.89
N PHE A 728 -16.77 10.68 31.11
CA PHE A 728 -16.98 11.52 32.30
C PHE A 728 -17.11 13.01 31.99
N GLY A 729 -16.69 13.47 30.79
CA GLY A 729 -16.69 14.88 30.42
C GLY A 729 -18.09 15.49 30.36
N ASP A 730 -18.17 16.80 30.48
CA ASP A 730 -19.41 17.55 30.22
C ASP A 730 -19.63 17.72 28.72
N LEU A 731 -20.52 16.91 28.16
CA LEU A 731 -20.84 16.94 26.74
C LEU A 731 -21.71 18.13 26.35
N SER A 732 -22.37 18.79 27.30
CA SER A 732 -23.27 19.92 27.02
C SER A 732 -22.56 21.19 26.54
N ARG A 733 -21.22 21.21 26.66
CA ARG A 733 -20.38 22.30 26.19
C ARG A 733 -20.22 22.34 24.67
N TYR A 734 -20.59 21.30 23.97
CA TYR A 734 -20.55 21.19 22.52
C TYR A 734 -21.92 21.50 21.89
N GLU A 735 -21.94 22.27 20.81
CA GLU A 735 -23.16 22.47 20.03
C GLU A 735 -23.46 21.26 19.16
N VAL A 736 -22.40 20.55 18.72
CA VAL A 736 -22.48 19.32 17.92
C VAL A 736 -21.44 18.33 18.43
N ILE A 737 -21.84 17.08 18.56
CA ILE A 737 -20.90 15.97 18.70
C ILE A 737 -20.94 15.17 17.41
N MET A 738 -19.78 15.00 16.77
CA MET A 738 -19.64 14.26 15.52
C MET A 738 -18.72 13.05 15.71
N THR A 739 -19.13 11.88 15.19
CA THR A 739 -18.25 10.72 15.11
C THR A 739 -17.60 10.66 13.75
N GLY A 740 -16.31 10.35 13.72
CA GLY A 740 -15.53 10.15 12.49
C GLY A 740 -15.94 8.89 11.75
N VAL A 741 -15.32 8.70 10.60
CA VAL A 741 -15.52 7.55 9.72
C VAL A 741 -15.24 6.25 10.49
N ARG A 742 -16.23 5.33 10.49
CA ARG A 742 -16.15 4.01 11.13
C ARG A 742 -15.76 4.07 12.63
N ALA A 743 -16.16 5.13 13.32
CA ALA A 743 -15.77 5.32 14.71
C ALA A 743 -16.31 4.21 15.63
N TYR A 744 -17.51 3.70 15.38
CA TYR A 744 -18.08 2.59 16.16
C TYR A 744 -17.32 1.27 15.99
N GLU A 745 -16.63 1.07 14.87
CA GLU A 745 -15.76 -0.09 14.71
C GLU A 745 -14.47 0.05 15.54
N ARG A 746 -13.87 1.24 15.54
CA ARG A 746 -12.53 1.47 16.12
C ARG A 746 -12.54 1.84 17.59
N ARG A 747 -13.60 2.47 18.09
CA ARG A 747 -13.68 3.06 19.42
C ARG A 747 -14.57 2.22 20.35
N ALA A 748 -13.94 1.34 21.13
CA ALA A 748 -14.64 0.55 22.14
C ALA A 748 -15.30 1.43 23.21
N ASP A 749 -14.66 2.53 23.58
CA ASP A 749 -15.17 3.54 24.50
C ASP A 749 -16.42 4.23 23.93
N LEU A 750 -16.44 4.57 22.64
CA LEU A 750 -17.65 5.10 21.99
C LEU A 750 -18.82 4.11 22.08
N ARG A 751 -18.58 2.83 21.82
CA ARG A 751 -19.62 1.79 21.98
C ARG A 751 -20.10 1.68 23.42
N ALA A 752 -19.18 1.68 24.38
CA ALA A 752 -19.48 1.58 25.80
C ALA A 752 -20.28 2.79 26.32
N TYR A 753 -19.93 3.98 25.87
CA TYR A 753 -20.56 5.23 26.35
C TYR A 753 -21.56 5.84 25.36
N ASN A 754 -22.01 5.09 24.35
CA ASN A 754 -22.99 5.57 23.36
C ASN A 754 -24.26 6.16 23.98
N GLN A 755 -24.72 5.59 25.10
CA GLN A 755 -25.91 6.08 25.79
C GLN A 755 -25.76 7.56 26.20
N ARG A 756 -24.56 8.03 26.55
CA ARG A 756 -24.32 9.44 26.89
C ARG A 756 -24.51 10.37 25.68
N LEU A 757 -24.18 9.91 24.48
CA LEU A 757 -24.43 10.66 23.24
C LEU A 757 -25.94 10.76 22.98
N LEU A 758 -26.67 9.67 23.20
CA LEU A 758 -28.13 9.67 23.08
C LEU A 758 -28.79 10.55 24.14
N ASP A 759 -28.29 10.59 25.38
CA ASP A 759 -28.76 11.45 26.43
C ASP A 759 -28.45 12.92 26.15
N TYR A 760 -27.26 13.22 25.62
CA TYR A 760 -26.88 14.54 25.10
C TYR A 760 -27.87 15.00 24.02
N ALA A 761 -28.21 14.12 23.07
CA ALA A 761 -29.22 14.41 22.05
C ALA A 761 -30.59 14.68 22.68
N ARG A 762 -31.03 13.84 23.63
CA ARG A 762 -32.33 14.02 24.35
C ARG A 762 -32.40 15.37 25.05
N ALA A 763 -31.29 15.85 25.59
CA ALA A 763 -31.16 17.15 26.26
C ALA A 763 -31.10 18.36 25.32
N GLY A 764 -31.13 18.17 24.00
CA GLY A 764 -31.15 19.24 23.00
C GLY A 764 -29.91 19.35 22.13
N GLY A 765 -28.91 18.49 22.33
CA GLY A 765 -27.70 18.45 21.51
C GLY A 765 -27.94 17.85 20.13
N THR A 766 -26.98 18.03 19.27
CA THR A 766 -26.96 17.45 17.91
C THR A 766 -25.84 16.42 17.80
N VAL A 767 -26.20 15.15 17.57
CA VAL A 767 -25.25 14.07 17.28
C VAL A 767 -25.22 13.81 15.79
N VAL A 768 -24.03 13.77 15.20
CA VAL A 768 -23.81 13.49 13.78
C VAL A 768 -22.91 12.26 13.66
N VAL A 769 -23.40 11.21 13.05
CA VAL A 769 -22.70 9.94 12.87
C VAL A 769 -22.30 9.79 11.42
N ASN A 770 -20.99 9.85 11.12
CA ASN A 770 -20.48 9.49 9.82
C ASN A 770 -20.66 7.99 9.56
N TYR A 771 -20.54 7.57 8.29
CA TYR A 771 -20.79 6.19 7.90
C TYR A 771 -19.98 5.19 8.74
N ASN A 772 -20.62 4.05 8.99
CA ASN A 772 -20.01 2.88 9.63
C ASN A 772 -20.29 1.65 8.75
N LYS A 773 -19.57 0.57 8.97
CA LYS A 773 -19.89 -0.74 8.39
C LYS A 773 -20.81 -1.54 9.29
N PHE A 774 -20.87 -2.86 9.07
CA PHE A 774 -21.80 -3.75 9.74
C PHE A 774 -21.58 -3.91 11.24
N GLU A 775 -20.42 -3.53 11.76
CA GLU A 775 -20.13 -3.46 13.19
C GLU A 775 -21.11 -2.53 13.93
N PHE A 776 -21.63 -1.52 13.24
CA PHE A 776 -22.70 -0.67 13.77
C PHE A 776 -24.01 -1.43 14.04
N ASN A 777 -24.16 -2.60 13.44
CA ASN A 777 -25.36 -3.43 13.57
C ASN A 777 -25.26 -4.46 14.70
N GLU A 778 -24.13 -4.56 15.38
CA GLU A 778 -23.92 -5.49 16.50
C GLU A 778 -24.77 -5.13 17.72
N ALA A 779 -25.08 -3.85 17.88
CA ALA A 779 -25.95 -3.34 18.93
C ALA A 779 -26.82 -2.18 18.41
N GLN A 780 -27.79 -1.75 19.24
CA GLN A 780 -28.65 -0.59 18.94
C GLN A 780 -27.90 0.71 19.32
N TYR A 781 -27.05 1.24 18.40
CA TYR A 781 -26.32 2.49 18.60
C TYR A 781 -27.12 3.73 18.17
N GLY A 782 -28.05 3.60 17.23
CA GLY A 782 -28.99 4.66 16.88
C GLY A 782 -30.04 4.87 17.95
N PRO A 783 -30.77 6.02 17.95
CA PRO A 783 -31.81 6.30 18.91
C PRO A 783 -33.05 5.37 18.79
N TYR A 784 -33.29 4.83 17.62
CA TYR A 784 -34.42 3.95 17.29
C TYR A 784 -33.93 2.77 16.41
N PRO A 785 -34.74 1.73 16.17
CA PRO A 785 -34.36 0.61 15.34
C PRO A 785 -33.98 1.00 13.91
N GLY A 786 -32.84 0.51 13.45
CA GLY A 786 -32.29 0.73 12.14
C GLY A 786 -30.93 0.03 11.97
N LYS A 787 -30.50 -0.15 10.75
CA LYS A 787 -29.27 -0.87 10.40
C LYS A 787 -28.52 -0.17 9.30
N VAL A 788 -27.21 -0.30 9.31
CA VAL A 788 -26.34 0.04 8.19
C VAL A 788 -26.41 -1.09 7.16
N SER A 789 -26.58 -0.74 5.88
CA SER A 789 -26.62 -1.65 4.74
C SER A 789 -25.40 -1.49 3.85
N SER A 790 -25.23 -2.40 2.88
CA SER A 790 -24.20 -2.26 1.82
C SER A 790 -24.60 -1.28 0.70
N ARG A 791 -25.76 -0.64 0.79
CA ARG A 791 -26.27 0.28 -0.23
C ARG A 791 -25.32 1.45 -0.39
N ARG A 792 -25.08 1.83 -1.65
CA ARG A 792 -24.16 2.91 -2.02
C ARG A 792 -24.54 3.57 -3.32
N VAL A 793 -23.87 4.69 -3.63
CA VAL A 793 -23.97 5.42 -4.90
C VAL A 793 -22.55 5.81 -5.30
N THR A 794 -22.05 5.23 -6.38
CA THR A 794 -20.67 5.40 -6.82
C THR A 794 -20.50 6.48 -7.88
N ASP A 795 -21.55 6.76 -8.66
CA ASP A 795 -21.50 7.84 -9.64
C ASP A 795 -21.60 9.19 -8.95
N GLU A 796 -20.51 9.94 -8.97
CA GLU A 796 -20.42 11.30 -8.44
C GLU A 796 -21.34 12.31 -9.12
N ASN A 797 -21.86 11.95 -10.30
CA ASN A 797 -22.84 12.75 -11.06
C ASN A 797 -24.29 12.27 -10.91
N SER A 798 -24.52 11.27 -10.05
CA SER A 798 -25.86 10.73 -9.79
C SER A 798 -26.87 11.83 -9.42
N THR A 799 -28.11 11.66 -9.89
CA THR A 799 -29.20 12.61 -9.60
C THR A 799 -29.52 12.61 -8.12
N VAL A 800 -29.69 13.84 -7.59
CA VAL A 800 -30.06 14.06 -6.18
C VAL A 800 -31.45 14.65 -6.11
N ARG A 801 -32.34 13.98 -5.39
CA ARG A 801 -33.68 14.51 -5.06
C ARG A 801 -33.74 14.84 -3.56
N VAL A 802 -33.93 16.10 -3.24
CA VAL A 802 -34.16 16.53 -1.87
C VAL A 802 -35.58 16.21 -1.48
N LEU A 803 -35.80 15.36 -0.47
CA LEU A 803 -37.08 14.84 -0.04
C LEU A 803 -37.83 15.80 0.88
N VAL A 804 -37.08 16.60 1.66
CA VAL A 804 -37.63 17.55 2.61
C VAL A 804 -37.02 18.94 2.33
N PRO A 805 -37.46 19.65 1.25
CA PRO A 805 -36.79 20.87 0.79
C PRO A 805 -36.78 22.03 1.81
N GLN A 806 -37.73 22.04 2.77
CA GLN A 806 -37.78 23.05 3.83
C GLN A 806 -36.94 22.71 5.07
N HIS A 807 -36.26 21.56 5.06
CA HIS A 807 -35.42 21.17 6.18
C HIS A 807 -34.26 22.15 6.36
N PRO A 808 -33.92 22.56 7.59
CA PRO A 808 -32.81 23.52 7.83
C PRO A 808 -31.47 23.11 7.20
N VAL A 809 -31.20 21.81 7.08
CA VAL A 809 -30.01 21.28 6.41
C VAL A 809 -29.89 21.77 4.95
N PHE A 810 -31.00 22.10 4.28
CA PHE A 810 -30.98 22.59 2.89
C PHE A 810 -31.27 24.09 2.75
N THR A 811 -31.67 24.74 3.84
CA THR A 811 -32.14 26.14 3.76
C THR A 811 -31.37 27.10 4.66
N THR A 812 -30.72 26.64 5.74
CA THR A 812 -30.21 27.52 6.80
C THR A 812 -28.87 27.05 7.35
N PRO A 813 -27.84 27.92 7.38
CA PRO A 813 -27.85 29.31 6.90
C PRO A 813 -27.64 29.45 5.40
N ASN A 814 -27.36 28.35 4.66
CA ASN A 814 -27.10 28.34 3.23
C ASN A 814 -28.22 27.61 2.49
N LYS A 815 -28.68 28.16 1.40
CA LYS A 815 -29.62 27.48 0.51
C LYS A 815 -28.85 26.51 -0.36
N ILE A 816 -29.08 25.20 -0.18
CA ILE A 816 -28.49 24.16 -1.02
C ILE A 816 -29.26 24.06 -2.33
N THR A 817 -28.56 23.98 -3.43
CA THR A 817 -29.08 23.96 -4.80
C THR A 817 -28.51 22.78 -5.59
N GLU A 818 -28.94 22.57 -6.82
CA GLU A 818 -28.35 21.56 -7.70
C GLU A 818 -26.85 21.77 -7.95
N ALA A 819 -26.38 23.03 -7.93
CA ALA A 819 -24.97 23.33 -8.13
C ALA A 819 -24.08 22.74 -7.00
N ASP A 820 -24.61 22.63 -5.78
CA ASP A 820 -23.88 22.09 -4.62
C ASP A 820 -23.63 20.58 -4.71
N TRP A 821 -24.26 19.90 -5.64
CA TRP A 821 -24.05 18.47 -5.91
C TRP A 821 -23.10 18.19 -7.08
N ARG A 822 -22.48 19.20 -7.68
CA ARG A 822 -21.51 19.07 -8.77
C ARG A 822 -20.09 18.98 -8.24
N GLU A 823 -19.20 18.46 -9.08
CA GLU A 823 -17.76 18.33 -8.81
C GLU A 823 -17.42 17.47 -7.57
N TRP A 824 -18.31 16.58 -7.20
CA TRP A 824 -18.01 15.57 -6.20
C TRP A 824 -16.92 14.60 -6.72
N ARG A 825 -16.19 13.96 -5.80
CA ARG A 825 -15.09 13.09 -6.11
C ARG A 825 -15.41 11.64 -5.73
N GLN A 826 -15.13 10.73 -6.66
CA GLN A 826 -15.15 9.27 -6.53
C GLN A 826 -16.54 8.68 -6.27
N GLU A 827 -17.27 9.09 -5.21
CA GLU A 827 -18.61 8.54 -4.89
C GLU A 827 -19.47 9.54 -4.13
N ARG A 828 -20.79 9.37 -4.25
CA ARG A 828 -21.76 10.12 -3.44
C ARG A 828 -21.80 9.64 -2.00
N GLY A 829 -21.69 8.34 -1.80
CA GLY A 829 -21.73 7.78 -0.46
C GLY A 829 -21.85 6.28 -0.43
N THR A 830 -21.70 5.74 0.77
CA THR A 830 -21.60 4.31 1.03
C THR A 830 -22.21 3.93 2.37
N TYR A 831 -22.54 2.66 2.54
CA TYR A 831 -23.13 2.11 3.76
C TYR A 831 -24.33 2.92 4.26
N PHE A 832 -25.36 3.05 3.40
CA PHE A 832 -26.57 3.79 3.71
C PHE A 832 -27.37 3.15 4.84
N PHE A 833 -28.10 3.98 5.58
CA PHE A 833 -28.87 3.57 6.75
C PHE A 833 -30.27 3.06 6.35
N ASP A 834 -30.57 1.82 6.67
CA ASP A 834 -31.90 1.23 6.52
C ASP A 834 -32.70 1.43 7.81
N LYS A 835 -33.58 2.40 7.80
CA LYS A 835 -34.45 2.70 8.91
C LYS A 835 -35.51 1.61 9.08
N ALA A 836 -35.74 1.19 10.33
CA ALA A 836 -36.79 0.28 10.70
C ALA A 836 -37.87 0.97 11.58
N ASP A 837 -37.70 2.26 11.87
CA ASP A 837 -38.60 3.05 12.70
C ASP A 837 -39.03 4.33 11.94
N PRO A 838 -40.34 4.69 11.99
CA PRO A 838 -40.87 5.88 11.32
C PRO A 838 -40.36 7.20 11.88
N GLN A 839 -39.72 7.23 13.05
CA GLN A 839 -39.10 8.42 13.60
C GLN A 839 -37.84 8.87 12.85
N TYR A 840 -37.29 8.02 11.98
CA TYR A 840 -36.22 8.41 11.04
C TYR A 840 -36.82 9.01 9.77
N THR A 841 -36.24 10.10 9.33
CA THR A 841 -36.60 10.81 8.09
C THR A 841 -35.44 10.79 7.12
N ASP A 842 -35.65 10.24 5.91
CA ASP A 842 -34.71 10.41 4.81
C ASP A 842 -34.78 11.82 4.27
N LEU A 843 -33.64 12.49 4.13
CA LEU A 843 -33.57 13.87 3.66
C LEU A 843 -33.23 13.97 2.17
N VAL A 844 -32.51 12.98 1.62
CA VAL A 844 -32.13 12.90 0.22
C VAL A 844 -32.37 11.51 -0.36
N GLU A 845 -32.59 11.49 -1.66
CA GLU A 845 -32.63 10.29 -2.49
C GLU A 845 -31.65 10.46 -3.64
N PHE A 846 -30.86 9.43 -3.92
CA PHE A 846 -29.99 9.36 -5.07
C PHE A 846 -30.48 8.38 -6.12
N THR A 847 -30.24 8.68 -7.41
CA THR A 847 -30.49 7.77 -8.51
C THR A 847 -29.31 7.81 -9.48
N GLU A 848 -28.71 6.66 -9.74
CA GLU A 848 -27.62 6.52 -10.68
C GLU A 848 -28.12 6.29 -12.10
N PRO A 849 -27.47 6.86 -13.12
CA PRO A 849 -27.93 6.77 -14.51
C PRO A 849 -27.65 5.41 -15.17
N PHE A 850 -26.79 4.59 -14.59
CA PHE A 850 -26.42 3.34 -15.22
C PHE A 850 -27.30 2.14 -14.84
N PRO A 851 -27.31 1.06 -15.67
CA PRO A 851 -28.28 -0.01 -15.53
C PRO A 851 -28.04 -0.94 -14.33
N TYR A 852 -26.88 -0.87 -13.70
CA TYR A 852 -26.44 -1.87 -12.71
C TYR A 852 -26.86 -1.55 -11.28
N ASN A 853 -27.12 -0.27 -10.95
CA ASN A 853 -27.56 0.16 -9.62
C ASN A 853 -28.90 0.91 -9.70
N GLN A 854 -29.87 0.29 -10.37
CA GLN A 854 -31.16 0.91 -10.67
C GLN A 854 -31.98 1.24 -9.42
N GLY A 855 -32.89 2.19 -9.58
CA GLY A 855 -33.87 2.60 -8.59
C GLY A 855 -33.33 3.58 -7.56
N PRO A 856 -34.26 4.21 -6.82
CA PRO A 856 -33.90 5.23 -5.82
C PRO A 856 -33.15 4.63 -4.62
N LYS A 857 -32.14 5.37 -4.13
CA LYS A 857 -31.34 5.01 -2.97
C LYS A 857 -31.62 5.98 -1.83
N LEU A 858 -32.22 5.45 -0.78
CA LEU A 858 -32.51 6.16 0.48
C LEU A 858 -31.47 5.78 1.55
N GLY A 859 -31.38 6.56 2.63
CA GLY A 859 -30.52 6.26 3.78
C GLY A 859 -29.16 6.95 3.73
N ALA A 860 -28.89 7.78 2.72
CA ALA A 860 -27.62 8.50 2.59
C ALA A 860 -27.48 9.66 3.59
N LEU A 861 -28.56 10.36 3.87
CA LEU A 861 -28.67 11.43 4.87
C LEU A 861 -29.99 11.25 5.61
N VAL A 862 -29.90 10.81 6.86
CA VAL A 862 -31.07 10.48 7.69
C VAL A 862 -31.04 11.27 8.97
N GLU A 863 -32.19 11.80 9.38
CA GLU A 863 -32.39 12.46 10.66
C GLU A 863 -33.40 11.73 11.54
N ALA A 864 -33.16 11.76 12.84
CA ALA A 864 -34.15 11.44 13.86
C ALA A 864 -34.19 12.55 14.91
N LYS A 865 -35.40 12.95 15.32
CA LYS A 865 -35.60 13.78 16.50
C LYS A 865 -35.49 12.95 17.76
N VAL A 866 -34.69 13.42 18.73
CA VAL A 866 -34.38 12.68 19.96
C VAL A 866 -34.61 13.62 21.16
N GLY A 867 -35.78 13.52 21.81
CA GLY A 867 -36.15 14.52 22.81
C GLY A 867 -36.23 15.92 22.23
N SER A 868 -35.47 16.87 22.76
CA SER A 868 -35.36 18.23 22.24
C SER A 868 -34.25 18.43 21.22
N GLY A 869 -33.40 17.42 20.98
CA GLY A 869 -32.28 17.46 20.05
C GLY A 869 -32.45 16.55 18.84
N ARG A 870 -31.30 16.19 18.25
CA ARG A 870 -31.26 15.50 16.94
C ARG A 870 -30.16 14.45 16.89
N TRP A 871 -30.39 13.46 16.03
CA TRP A 871 -29.40 12.49 15.63
C TRP A 871 -29.40 12.39 14.09
N LEU A 872 -28.25 12.51 13.47
CA LEU A 872 -28.09 12.42 12.00
C LEU A 872 -27.14 11.28 11.67
N TYR A 873 -27.44 10.56 10.59
CA TYR A 873 -26.52 9.62 9.96
C TYR A 873 -26.09 10.13 8.59
N LEU A 874 -24.76 10.14 8.35
CA LEU A 874 -24.12 10.57 7.11
C LEU A 874 -23.51 9.38 6.38
N GLY A 875 -24.28 8.67 5.59
CA GLY A 875 -23.78 7.72 4.59
C GLY A 875 -23.25 8.42 3.35
N ILE A 876 -23.54 9.73 3.24
CA ILE A 876 -23.02 10.59 2.18
C ILE A 876 -21.52 10.87 2.38
N GLY A 877 -20.73 10.85 1.32
CA GLY A 877 -19.26 10.88 1.34
C GLY A 877 -18.60 12.21 1.70
N LEU A 878 -19.15 12.98 2.65
CA LEU A 878 -18.60 14.29 3.04
C LEU A 878 -17.15 14.21 3.52
N TRP A 879 -16.79 13.14 4.19
CA TRP A 879 -15.42 12.90 4.69
C TRP A 879 -14.36 12.87 3.58
N ARG A 880 -14.76 12.57 2.35
CA ARG A 880 -13.90 12.57 1.15
C ARG A 880 -14.00 13.91 0.41
N GLN A 881 -15.19 14.50 0.38
CA GLN A 881 -15.43 15.74 -0.35
C GLN A 881 -14.79 16.95 0.32
N LEU A 882 -14.74 17.00 1.66
CA LEU A 882 -14.17 18.12 2.41
C LEU A 882 -12.65 18.25 2.15
N PRO A 883 -11.83 17.20 2.27
CA PRO A 883 -10.41 17.29 1.90
C PRO A 883 -10.19 17.55 0.40
N ALA A 884 -11.12 17.15 -0.45
CA ALA A 884 -11.06 17.46 -1.89
C ALA A 884 -11.47 18.91 -2.23
N GLY A 885 -11.94 19.68 -1.25
CA GLY A 885 -12.35 21.07 -1.44
C GLY A 885 -13.66 21.24 -2.22
N THR A 886 -14.57 20.26 -2.15
CA THR A 886 -15.85 20.33 -2.87
C THR A 886 -16.76 21.39 -2.26
N ASP A 887 -17.06 22.43 -3.01
CA ASP A 887 -17.77 23.64 -2.57
C ASP A 887 -19.12 23.33 -1.90
N GLY A 888 -19.95 22.49 -2.55
CA GLY A 888 -21.25 22.11 -2.03
C GLY A 888 -21.18 21.29 -0.75
N ALA A 889 -20.13 20.49 -0.59
CA ALA A 889 -19.91 19.73 0.64
C ALA A 889 -19.64 20.64 1.84
N TYR A 890 -18.86 21.72 1.66
CA TYR A 890 -18.64 22.72 2.69
C TYR A 890 -19.93 23.47 3.07
N ARG A 891 -20.77 23.81 2.09
CA ARG A 891 -22.07 24.47 2.34
C ARG A 891 -23.02 23.54 3.09
N LEU A 892 -23.07 22.26 2.69
CA LEU A 892 -23.89 21.25 3.36
C LEU A 892 -23.41 21.00 4.79
N MET A 893 -22.09 20.87 4.99
CA MET A 893 -21.51 20.67 6.33
C MET A 893 -21.75 21.89 7.22
N ALA A 894 -21.63 23.12 6.70
CA ALA A 894 -21.95 24.34 7.44
C ALA A 894 -23.42 24.36 7.93
N ASN A 895 -24.34 23.89 7.11
CA ASN A 895 -25.75 23.75 7.52
C ASN A 895 -25.94 22.64 8.57
N ILE A 896 -25.28 21.49 8.40
CA ILE A 896 -25.33 20.40 9.39
C ILE A 896 -24.84 20.90 10.77
N LEU A 897 -23.69 21.58 10.80
CA LEU A 897 -23.17 22.15 12.05
C LEU A 897 -24.11 23.21 12.65
N SER A 898 -24.78 23.98 11.79
CA SER A 898 -25.71 25.03 12.22
C SER A 898 -27.01 24.52 12.78
N LEU A 899 -27.28 23.19 12.66
CA LEU A 899 -28.38 22.54 13.37
C LEU A 899 -28.14 22.46 14.88
N GLY A 900 -26.89 22.64 15.32
CA GLY A 900 -26.50 22.57 16.73
C GLY A 900 -27.26 23.54 17.60
N GLY A 901 -27.92 23.03 18.65
CA GLY A 901 -28.50 23.76 19.74
C GLY A 901 -27.65 23.58 21.00
N THR A 902 -27.65 24.55 21.91
CA THR A 902 -27.05 24.36 23.24
C THR A 902 -27.87 23.32 24.01
N ALA A 903 -27.27 22.19 24.33
CA ALA A 903 -27.90 21.23 25.25
C ALA A 903 -28.08 21.89 26.63
N ALA A 904 -29.21 21.66 27.28
CA ALA A 904 -29.37 22.08 28.67
C ALA A 904 -28.33 21.39 29.55
N PRO A 905 -27.72 22.06 30.53
CA PRO A 905 -26.75 21.45 31.41
C PRO A 905 -27.34 20.18 32.06
N ALA A 906 -26.58 19.11 32.03
CA ALA A 906 -26.98 17.83 32.61
C ALA A 906 -27.34 18.05 34.07
N ARG A 907 -28.50 17.59 34.50
CA ARG A 907 -28.87 17.53 35.94
C ARG A 907 -27.77 16.75 36.65
N PRO A 908 -27.21 17.28 37.76
CA PRO A 908 -26.23 16.54 38.53
C PRO A 908 -26.82 15.18 38.91
N ALA A 909 -26.06 14.12 38.80
CA ALA A 909 -26.44 12.79 39.20
C ALA A 909 -26.91 12.81 40.64
N PRO A 910 -28.01 12.11 41.00
CA PRO A 910 -28.50 12.08 42.37
C PRO A 910 -27.38 11.52 43.26
N THR A 911 -27.02 12.28 44.27
CA THR A 911 -26.03 11.89 45.28
C THR A 911 -26.45 10.53 45.84
N PRO A 912 -25.58 9.54 45.96
CA PRO A 912 -25.93 8.28 46.63
C PRO A 912 -26.43 8.58 48.04
N ARG A 913 -27.69 8.23 48.33
CA ARG A 913 -28.20 8.28 49.72
C ARG A 913 -27.33 7.34 50.53
N GLY A 914 -26.57 7.91 51.44
CA GLY A 914 -25.82 7.17 52.45
C GLY A 914 -26.78 6.22 53.18
N GLY A 915 -26.57 4.92 52.97
CA GLY A 915 -27.19 3.90 53.77
C GLY A 915 -26.58 3.97 55.18
N ARG A 916 -27.42 4.08 56.18
CA ARG A 916 -27.10 3.81 57.59
C ARG A 916 -26.95 2.31 57.80
#